data_cfcfa057d846fb641e52a91b01f54e6a
#
_entry.id   cfcfa057d846fb641e52a91b01f54e6a
#
_cell.length_a   1.000
_cell.length_b   1.000
_cell.length_c   1.000
_cell.angle_alpha   90.00
_cell.angle_beta   90.00
_cell.angle_gamma   90.00
#
_symmetry.space_group_name_H-M   'P 1'
#
loop_
_entity.id
_entity.type
_entity.pdbx_description
1 polymer ?
#
loop_
_entity_poly.entity_id
_entity_poly.type
_entity_poly.pdbx_seq_one_letter_code
_entity_poly.pdbx_strand_id
1 'polypeptide(L)'
;MDENKKRPNLEMLGTNELPTDVEGGRILPINLVGEMKRSFISYAMAVIISRALPDVRDGLKPVHRRILYAMDELSMQPDKPFRKSARLVGDVLGKYHPHGDTAVYDAMVRLAQPFSTRYPLVEGHGNFGSVDGDPAAAMRYTEARMSRLTLEMLRDLDKNTVDFYPNFDETLMQPAVLPARYPNLLVNGSNGIAVGMATNIPPHNLGEAVDACAAMIDNPDITIDELMNYIPGPDFPTGGVIMGDVGIRHAYFTGRGKILVRAKSEIEQYKADRSRIIVTEIPYQVNKAKLVEKIAELVHEKRVDGISDLRDESSRAGMRIVIELKKDVNANVVLNNLYKHTQLQDTFGVIMIALVNGEPKVLNLREMLYHYIAHQKDVVTRRTQFDLDKARERLHILEGLMIALDNIDEVIAIIKASANGAEAKERLIARFGFSERQAQAILDMRLQRLTGLEREKLEAEYGELKRTVEYLASLLADEGKLMGVVKDEMLEIRRRFADPRRTEITKIVEDIDMDDIIQEEDMVVTCTHHGYIKRIAEATYRTQRRGGVGISAGATREEDFLEDIFVTSTHSYIMFFTNKGRAFRIKCYSIPEASRTAKGTPIVNLLQLQTGEFVTAAFPIGRQTEGGYLVLCTRQGVIKKTPLSDFSNIRKGGLIAQNLREGDELISVALSAGDDEFIIGTRDGMSIRFSEQDVRSMGRNASGVRAIKLSEGDCVVDMSMVKPGSCVIAITENGMGKRTEEDAYRVQGRAGKGIIAMNITEKTGKLVCLKVSEGNEDLMLIRDDGVVIRVPVDTISVISRNTQGVRLMKIDEGHRVASVALAPHNDDEPQKGG
;
A
#
# COMPACT_ATOMS: atom_id res chain seq x y z
N MET A 1 21.54 49.09 37.18
CA MET A 1 22.45 49.85 36.31
C MET A 1 23.02 48.87 35.32
N ASP A 2 22.61 48.76 34.10
CA ASP A 2 22.41 49.71 33.04
C ASP A 2 21.29 49.24 32.08
N GLU A 3 20.34 50.13 31.88
CA GLU A 3 19.38 50.12 30.81
C GLU A 3 20.03 50.49 29.48
N ASN A 4 20.11 49.65 28.53
CA ASN A 4 20.15 50.01 27.11
C ASN A 4 19.76 48.83 26.21
N LYS A 5 18.50 48.42 26.23
CA LYS A 5 17.92 47.65 25.12
C LYS A 5 17.37 48.63 24.04
N LYS A 6 18.10 48.77 22.97
CA LYS A 6 17.69 49.50 21.75
C LYS A 6 16.32 49.06 21.30
N ARG A 7 15.38 50.00 21.25
CA ARG A 7 14.09 49.85 20.56
C ARG A 7 14.35 49.76 19.05
N PRO A 8 13.66 48.88 18.31
CA PRO A 8 13.75 48.91 16.86
C PRO A 8 13.09 50.16 16.29
N ASN A 9 13.74 50.77 15.31
CA ASN A 9 13.28 51.94 14.54
C ASN A 9 11.91 51.67 13.89
N LEU A 10 10.96 52.56 14.24
CA LEU A 10 9.58 52.57 13.70
C LEU A 10 9.47 53.62 12.57
N GLU A 11 10.39 53.58 11.61
CA GLU A 11 10.30 54.40 10.41
C GLU A 11 10.08 53.53 9.21
N MET A 12 8.84 53.12 8.93
CA MET A 12 8.26 52.87 7.63
C MET A 12 6.81 52.32 7.76
N LEU A 13 5.89 53.18 8.15
CA LEU A 13 4.47 52.97 7.86
C LEU A 13 3.84 54.33 7.61
N GLY A 14 3.26 54.47 6.41
CA GLY A 14 2.60 55.69 6.00
C GLY A 14 1.55 56.22 6.99
N THR A 15 1.62 57.48 7.25
CA THR A 15 0.74 58.21 8.13
C THR A 15 -0.70 58.23 7.63
N ASN A 16 -1.50 57.25 8.08
CA ASN A 16 -2.92 57.47 8.30
C ASN A 16 -3.08 57.66 9.79
N GLU A 17 -3.38 58.88 10.21
CA GLU A 17 -3.61 59.25 11.59
C GLU A 17 -4.82 58.45 12.12
N LEU A 18 -4.53 57.39 12.85
CA LEU A 18 -5.52 56.71 13.68
C LEU A 18 -5.67 57.49 14.97
N PRO A 19 -6.90 57.63 15.50
CA PRO A 19 -7.11 58.31 16.79
C PRO A 19 -6.27 57.65 17.88
N THR A 20 -5.44 58.44 18.55
CA THR A 20 -4.46 57.98 19.54
C THR A 20 -5.07 57.74 20.93
N ASP A 21 -6.26 58.24 21.17
CA ASP A 21 -6.92 58.19 22.47
C ASP A 21 -8.41 57.80 22.33
N VAL A 22 -8.77 56.69 23.01
CA VAL A 22 -10.16 56.29 23.28
C VAL A 22 -10.41 56.45 24.76
N GLU A 23 -11.59 56.94 25.17
CA GLU A 23 -11.93 57.05 26.61
C GLU A 23 -11.60 55.74 27.35
N GLY A 24 -10.55 55.78 28.18
CA GLY A 24 -10.11 54.63 29.00
C GLY A 24 -8.93 53.79 28.48
N GLY A 25 -8.29 54.08 27.33
CA GLY A 25 -7.19 53.30 26.84
C GLY A 25 -6.35 53.90 25.72
N ARG A 26 -5.13 53.44 25.55
CA ARG A 26 -4.20 53.84 24.49
C ARG A 26 -4.24 52.80 23.33
N ILE A 27 -4.53 53.25 22.12
CA ILE A 27 -4.47 52.41 20.92
C ILE A 27 -3.00 52.23 20.49
N LEU A 28 -2.52 51.01 20.49
CA LEU A 28 -1.20 50.66 19.99
C LEU A 28 -1.37 50.00 18.61
N PRO A 29 -0.72 50.52 17.56
CA PRO A 29 -0.76 49.88 16.24
C PRO A 29 0.02 48.58 16.29
N ILE A 30 -0.63 47.47 15.95
CA ILE A 30 -0.01 46.13 15.88
C ILE A 30 0.03 45.67 14.40
N ASN A 31 1.20 45.24 13.94
CA ASN A 31 1.34 44.61 12.64
C ASN A 31 0.66 43.25 12.66
N LEU A 32 -0.50 43.16 11.97
CA LEU A 32 -1.31 41.93 11.90
C LEU A 32 -0.50 40.70 11.46
N VAL A 33 0.36 40.84 10.45
CA VAL A 33 1.19 39.75 9.93
C VAL A 33 2.21 39.29 10.98
N GLY A 34 2.82 40.21 11.70
CA GLY A 34 3.77 39.89 12.78
C GLY A 34 3.08 39.21 13.96
N GLU A 35 1.89 39.66 14.35
CA GLU A 35 1.12 39.07 15.44
C GLU A 35 0.57 37.68 15.05
N MET A 36 0.03 37.53 13.86
CA MET A 36 -0.41 36.23 13.35
C MET A 36 0.73 35.21 13.29
N LYS A 37 1.92 35.60 12.80
CA LYS A 37 3.09 34.71 12.79
C LYS A 37 3.47 34.25 14.21
N ARG A 38 3.51 35.18 15.15
CA ARG A 38 3.86 34.92 16.57
C ARG A 38 2.85 33.96 17.21
N SER A 39 1.56 34.32 17.10
CA SER A 39 0.46 33.51 17.65
C SER A 39 0.38 32.14 17.01
N PHE A 40 0.57 32.04 15.69
CA PHE A 40 0.57 30.77 14.97
C PHE A 40 1.74 29.87 15.39
N ILE A 41 2.95 30.43 15.54
CA ILE A 41 4.12 29.67 16.01
C ILE A 41 3.88 29.17 17.43
N SER A 42 3.37 30.01 18.34
CA SER A 42 3.08 29.61 19.71
C SER A 42 2.01 28.51 19.76
N TYR A 43 0.94 28.64 18.97
CA TYR A 43 -0.09 27.61 18.84
C TYR A 43 0.48 26.31 18.26
N ALA A 44 1.25 26.38 17.18
CA ALA A 44 1.86 25.22 16.54
C ALA A 44 2.79 24.47 17.53
N MET A 45 3.64 25.19 18.26
CA MET A 45 4.51 24.62 19.27
C MET A 45 3.73 23.94 20.40
N ALA A 46 2.66 24.57 20.89
CA ALA A 46 1.79 23.99 21.91
C ALA A 46 1.12 22.70 21.43
N VAL A 47 0.61 22.68 20.16
CA VAL A 47 0.00 21.48 19.57
C VAL A 47 1.01 20.35 19.37
N ILE A 48 2.22 20.67 18.94
CA ILE A 48 3.29 19.70 18.70
C ILE A 48 3.75 19.07 20.04
N ILE A 49 4.16 19.91 21.00
CA ILE A 49 4.81 19.45 22.23
C ILE A 49 3.80 18.96 23.28
N SER A 50 2.64 19.63 23.40
CA SER A 50 1.75 19.43 24.55
C SER A 50 0.42 18.73 24.19
N ARG A 51 0.23 18.25 22.95
CA ARG A 51 -1.06 17.65 22.54
C ARG A 51 -0.93 16.43 21.64
N ALA A 52 -0.29 16.56 20.46
CA ALA A 52 -0.45 15.59 19.38
C ALA A 52 0.60 14.48 19.35
N LEU A 53 1.83 14.79 19.73
CA LEU A 53 2.95 13.86 19.63
C LEU A 53 3.21 13.14 20.93
N PRO A 54 3.59 11.84 20.90
CA PRO A 54 4.02 11.07 22.05
C PRO A 54 5.47 11.40 22.42
N ASP A 55 5.82 11.26 23.70
CA ASP A 55 7.22 11.25 24.15
C ASP A 55 7.85 9.88 23.83
N VAL A 56 9.08 9.84 23.34
CA VAL A 56 9.77 8.61 22.96
C VAL A 56 9.99 7.66 24.14
N ARG A 57 10.09 8.19 25.36
CA ARG A 57 10.43 7.47 26.59
C ARG A 57 9.27 6.61 27.09
N ASP A 58 8.06 7.16 27.18
CA ASP A 58 6.87 6.46 27.71
C ASP A 58 5.79 6.17 26.65
N GLY A 59 5.94 6.70 25.44
CA GLY A 59 5.01 6.49 24.33
C GLY A 59 3.65 7.18 24.49
N LEU A 60 3.51 8.07 25.46
CA LEU A 60 2.24 8.69 25.82
C LEU A 60 2.16 10.16 25.36
N LYS A 61 0.99 10.55 24.95
CA LYS A 61 0.62 11.97 24.83
C LYS A 61 0.30 12.52 26.22
N PRO A 62 0.38 13.84 26.43
CA PRO A 62 0.09 14.43 27.73
C PRO A 62 -1.27 14.02 28.33
N VAL A 63 -2.33 13.94 27.52
CA VAL A 63 -3.65 13.53 28.00
C VAL A 63 -3.66 12.09 28.54
N HIS A 64 -3.01 11.15 27.86
CA HIS A 64 -2.92 9.75 28.29
C HIS A 64 -2.13 9.63 29.58
N ARG A 65 -0.99 10.34 29.69
CA ARG A 65 -0.15 10.35 30.90
C ARG A 65 -0.92 10.89 32.10
N ARG A 66 -1.68 11.97 31.94
CA ARG A 66 -2.53 12.57 32.98
C ARG A 66 -3.66 11.65 33.42
N ILE A 67 -4.27 10.91 32.48
CA ILE A 67 -5.30 9.90 32.80
C ILE A 67 -4.72 8.81 33.68
N LEU A 68 -3.56 8.21 33.30
CA LEU A 68 -2.95 7.12 34.06
C LEU A 68 -2.46 7.60 35.44
N TYR A 69 -1.90 8.80 35.50
CA TYR A 69 -1.46 9.41 36.76
C TYR A 69 -2.66 9.69 37.72
N ALA A 70 -3.74 10.23 37.23
CA ALA A 70 -4.97 10.43 38.00
C ALA A 70 -5.60 9.09 38.45
N MET A 71 -5.52 8.03 37.62
CA MET A 71 -5.96 6.69 38.04
C MET A 71 -5.15 6.15 39.20
N ASP A 72 -3.84 6.42 39.21
CA ASP A 72 -2.95 6.03 40.32
C ASP A 72 -3.30 6.78 41.61
N GLU A 73 -3.43 8.12 41.56
CA GLU A 73 -3.86 8.93 42.71
C GLU A 73 -5.21 8.48 43.27
N LEU A 74 -6.15 8.15 42.41
CA LEU A 74 -7.45 7.60 42.79
C LEU A 74 -7.40 6.15 43.25
N SER A 75 -6.24 5.51 43.24
CA SER A 75 -6.05 4.08 43.58
C SER A 75 -6.99 3.16 42.81
N MET A 76 -7.12 3.39 41.47
CA MET A 76 -7.96 2.59 40.56
C MET A 76 -7.18 1.35 40.05
N GLN A 77 -6.62 0.57 40.99
CA GLN A 77 -5.77 -0.58 40.71
C GLN A 77 -6.58 -1.79 40.20
N PRO A 78 -5.95 -2.76 39.49
CA PRO A 78 -6.64 -3.92 38.90
C PRO A 78 -7.33 -4.84 39.91
N ASP A 79 -6.88 -4.87 41.13
CA ASP A 79 -7.43 -5.64 42.25
C ASP A 79 -8.57 -4.91 42.99
N LYS A 80 -8.80 -3.65 42.66
CA LYS A 80 -9.85 -2.82 43.25
C LYS A 80 -11.13 -2.85 42.42
N PRO A 81 -12.31 -2.52 43.01
CA PRO A 81 -13.53 -2.35 42.26
C PRO A 81 -13.42 -1.28 41.15
N PHE A 82 -14.14 -1.47 40.06
CA PHE A 82 -14.30 -0.44 39.04
C PHE A 82 -14.90 0.85 39.61
N ARG A 83 -14.48 1.98 39.04
CA ARG A 83 -15.03 3.31 39.37
C ARG A 83 -15.67 3.95 38.14
N LYS A 84 -16.69 4.78 38.35
CA LYS A 84 -17.35 5.52 37.25
C LYS A 84 -16.35 6.35 36.46
N SER A 85 -16.41 6.23 35.13
CA SER A 85 -15.53 7.00 34.23
C SER A 85 -15.68 8.50 34.42
N ALA A 86 -16.89 8.99 34.72
CA ALA A 86 -17.16 10.40 34.99
C ALA A 86 -16.33 10.95 36.18
N ARG A 87 -16.05 10.13 37.20
CA ARG A 87 -15.23 10.55 38.33
C ARG A 87 -13.78 10.77 37.90
N LEU A 88 -13.21 9.83 37.15
CA LEU A 88 -11.85 9.94 36.63
C LEU A 88 -11.73 11.16 35.70
N VAL A 89 -12.67 11.31 34.74
CA VAL A 89 -12.67 12.47 33.83
C VAL A 89 -12.73 13.80 34.59
N GLY A 90 -13.59 13.88 35.61
CA GLY A 90 -13.70 15.08 36.45
C GLY A 90 -12.39 15.40 37.20
N ASP A 91 -11.72 14.41 37.76
CA ASP A 91 -10.43 14.57 38.45
C ASP A 91 -9.33 15.04 37.49
N VAL A 92 -9.22 14.43 36.29
CA VAL A 92 -8.26 14.81 35.25
C VAL A 92 -8.47 16.25 34.80
N LEU A 93 -9.72 16.66 34.56
CA LEU A 93 -10.06 18.02 34.15
C LEU A 93 -9.74 19.04 35.22
N GLY A 94 -10.16 18.77 36.46
CA GLY A 94 -9.99 19.70 37.58
C GLY A 94 -8.55 19.88 38.00
N LYS A 95 -7.70 18.86 37.85
CA LYS A 95 -6.34 18.88 38.38
C LYS A 95 -5.25 19.10 37.32
N TYR A 96 -5.39 18.51 36.10
CA TYR A 96 -4.25 18.38 35.18
C TYR A 96 -4.53 18.81 33.73
N HIS A 97 -5.77 18.70 33.23
CA HIS A 97 -6.04 18.87 31.82
C HIS A 97 -7.23 19.81 31.56
N PRO A 98 -7.01 21.12 31.49
CA PRO A 98 -8.07 22.15 31.40
C PRO A 98 -8.64 22.24 29.97
N HIS A 99 -9.27 21.14 29.47
CA HIS A 99 -9.88 21.02 28.15
C HIS A 99 -11.25 20.35 28.26
N GLY A 100 -11.92 20.09 27.13
CA GLY A 100 -13.24 19.45 27.15
C GLY A 100 -13.24 18.03 27.72
N ASP A 101 -14.31 17.68 28.42
CA ASP A 101 -14.54 16.36 29.02
C ASP A 101 -14.57 15.22 28.00
N THR A 102 -15.17 15.48 26.86
CA THR A 102 -15.22 14.52 25.75
C THR A 102 -13.82 14.10 25.28
N ALA A 103 -12.87 15.05 25.20
CA ALA A 103 -11.50 14.74 24.77
C ALA A 103 -10.78 13.79 25.73
N VAL A 104 -10.97 14.01 27.06
CA VAL A 104 -10.41 13.13 28.09
C VAL A 104 -11.10 11.76 28.09
N TYR A 105 -12.42 11.75 27.99
CA TYR A 105 -13.19 10.51 27.97
C TYR A 105 -12.84 9.65 26.76
N ASP A 106 -12.81 10.23 25.54
CA ASP A 106 -12.46 9.52 24.31
C ASP A 106 -11.03 8.98 24.33
N ALA A 107 -10.09 9.74 24.92
CA ALA A 107 -8.71 9.26 25.11
C ALA A 107 -8.68 8.03 26.03
N MET A 108 -9.39 8.07 27.16
CA MET A 108 -9.50 6.93 28.08
C MET A 108 -10.17 5.72 27.42
N VAL A 109 -11.24 5.96 26.66
CA VAL A 109 -11.96 4.90 25.92
C VAL A 109 -11.02 4.17 24.96
N ARG A 110 -10.20 4.91 24.20
CA ARG A 110 -9.23 4.30 23.28
C ARG A 110 -8.19 3.42 23.99
N LEU A 111 -7.76 3.82 25.19
CA LEU A 111 -6.84 3.02 26.00
C LEU A 111 -7.48 1.70 26.51
N ALA A 112 -8.82 1.62 26.52
CA ALA A 112 -9.57 0.44 26.94
C ALA A 112 -10.04 -0.45 25.78
N GLN A 113 -9.98 0.02 24.52
CA GLN A 113 -10.46 -0.71 23.36
C GLN A 113 -9.46 -1.76 22.87
N PRO A 114 -9.75 -3.07 22.91
CA PRO A 114 -8.84 -4.13 22.50
C PRO A 114 -8.60 -4.20 20.99
N PHE A 115 -9.43 -3.52 20.19
CA PHE A 115 -9.27 -3.38 18.74
C PHE A 115 -8.52 -2.10 18.33
N SER A 116 -8.32 -1.15 19.25
CA SER A 116 -7.57 0.09 19.02
C SER A 116 -6.17 0.03 19.61
N THR A 117 -6.01 -0.62 20.77
CA THR A 117 -4.76 -0.69 21.54
C THR A 117 -4.33 -2.15 21.64
N ARG A 118 -3.11 -2.49 21.23
CA ARG A 118 -2.62 -3.87 21.20
C ARG A 118 -2.56 -4.48 22.60
N TYR A 119 -2.15 -3.69 23.59
CA TYR A 119 -2.14 -4.02 25.01
C TYR A 119 -2.87 -2.92 25.79
N PRO A 120 -4.20 -3.08 26.02
CA PRO A 120 -5.00 -2.07 26.70
C PRO A 120 -4.43 -1.68 28.06
N LEU A 121 -4.37 -0.36 28.31
CA LEU A 121 -3.90 0.20 29.57
C LEU A 121 -5.02 0.42 30.58
N VAL A 122 -6.25 0.44 30.11
CA VAL A 122 -7.46 0.60 30.93
C VAL A 122 -8.34 -0.63 30.75
N GLU A 123 -8.87 -1.15 31.84
CA GLU A 123 -9.95 -2.13 31.84
C GLU A 123 -11.28 -1.40 31.96
N GLY A 124 -12.14 -1.59 30.97
CA GLY A 124 -13.48 -0.99 30.92
C GLY A 124 -14.58 -1.96 31.29
N HIS A 125 -15.60 -1.47 32.02
CA HIS A 125 -16.83 -2.20 32.28
C HIS A 125 -18.02 -1.39 31.75
N GLY A 126 -18.79 -1.99 30.83
CA GLY A 126 -19.85 -1.35 30.07
C GLY A 126 -19.58 -1.33 28.56
N ASN A 127 -20.24 -0.44 27.83
CA ASN A 127 -20.03 -0.29 26.39
C ASN A 127 -18.94 0.76 26.12
N PHE A 128 -17.79 0.30 25.63
CA PHE A 128 -16.65 1.12 25.20
C PHE A 128 -16.52 1.24 23.68
N GLY A 129 -17.62 1.04 22.95
CA GLY A 129 -17.62 1.06 21.50
C GLY A 129 -17.31 -0.31 20.87
N SER A 130 -17.41 -0.38 19.55
CA SER A 130 -17.19 -1.60 18.78
C SER A 130 -16.35 -1.36 17.52
N VAL A 131 -15.90 -2.45 16.88
CA VAL A 131 -15.24 -2.42 15.56
C VAL A 131 -16.17 -1.89 14.46
N ASP A 132 -17.48 -1.91 14.69
CA ASP A 132 -18.49 -1.35 13.79
C ASP A 132 -18.55 0.18 13.82
N GLY A 133 -17.78 0.80 14.73
CA GLY A 133 -17.72 2.24 14.88
C GLY A 133 -18.81 2.80 15.80
N ASP A 134 -19.49 1.94 16.55
CA ASP A 134 -20.40 2.40 17.59
C ASP A 134 -19.63 3.21 18.63
N PRO A 135 -20.14 4.36 19.06
CA PRO A 135 -19.48 5.15 20.09
C PRO A 135 -19.60 4.46 21.45
N ALA A 136 -18.69 4.81 22.36
CA ALA A 136 -18.83 4.40 23.75
C ALA A 136 -20.09 5.00 24.38
N ALA A 137 -20.68 4.31 25.36
CA ALA A 137 -21.77 4.87 26.16
C ALA A 137 -21.28 6.10 26.94
N ALA A 138 -22.17 7.00 27.29
CA ALA A 138 -21.83 8.19 28.09
C ALA A 138 -21.09 7.82 29.40
N MET A 139 -20.10 8.62 29.79
CA MET A 139 -19.18 8.36 30.92
C MET A 139 -19.86 8.11 32.28
N ARG A 140 -21.14 8.49 32.42
CA ARG A 140 -21.93 8.21 33.61
C ARG A 140 -22.39 6.75 33.74
N TYR A 141 -22.38 6.01 32.62
CA TYR A 141 -22.74 4.59 32.58
C TYR A 141 -21.55 3.66 32.63
N THR A 142 -20.42 4.06 32.06
CA THR A 142 -19.22 3.24 32.00
C THR A 142 -18.40 3.31 33.29
N GLU A 143 -17.65 2.29 33.55
CA GLU A 143 -16.72 2.18 34.68
C GLU A 143 -15.35 1.75 34.18
N ALA A 144 -14.30 2.18 34.86
CA ALA A 144 -12.92 1.90 34.48
C ALA A 144 -12.02 1.59 35.68
N ARG A 145 -10.93 0.89 35.43
CA ARG A 145 -9.79 0.73 36.31
C ARG A 145 -8.52 0.49 35.48
N MET A 146 -7.35 0.57 36.09
CA MET A 146 -6.09 0.25 35.41
C MET A 146 -6.02 -1.23 35.03
N SER A 147 -5.35 -1.55 33.92
CA SER A 147 -4.95 -2.91 33.62
C SER A 147 -3.72 -3.31 34.44
N ARG A 148 -3.44 -4.61 34.54
CA ARG A 148 -2.23 -5.08 35.23
C ARG A 148 -0.93 -4.57 34.61
N LEU A 149 -0.91 -4.41 33.29
CA LEU A 149 0.25 -3.89 32.56
C LEU A 149 0.50 -2.40 32.87
N THR A 150 -0.56 -1.62 33.17
CA THR A 150 -0.45 -0.19 33.53
C THR A 150 0.33 0.01 34.82
N LEU A 151 0.29 -0.92 35.75
CA LEU A 151 1.09 -0.86 36.96
C LEU A 151 2.60 -0.82 36.65
N GLU A 152 3.03 -1.46 35.58
CA GLU A 152 4.44 -1.45 35.13
C GLU A 152 4.82 -0.11 34.46
N MET A 153 3.84 0.67 33.97
CA MET A 153 4.06 2.03 33.49
C MET A 153 4.31 3.03 34.61
N LEU A 154 3.69 2.82 35.76
CA LEU A 154 3.67 3.74 36.93
C LEU A 154 4.59 3.30 38.05
N ARG A 155 5.15 2.12 37.96
CA ARG A 155 5.95 1.52 39.03
C ARG A 155 7.14 2.40 39.44
N ASP A 156 7.37 2.53 40.74
CA ASP A 156 8.44 3.33 41.33
C ASP A 156 8.35 4.85 41.03
N LEU A 157 7.16 5.37 40.66
CA LEU A 157 6.93 6.79 40.42
C LEU A 157 7.16 7.65 41.68
N ASP A 158 6.92 7.07 42.83
CA ASP A 158 7.15 7.68 44.18
C ASP A 158 8.61 7.76 44.61
N LYS A 159 9.53 7.16 43.83
CA LYS A 159 10.97 7.07 44.12
C LYS A 159 11.82 8.09 43.38
N ASN A 160 11.27 9.23 43.02
CA ASN A 160 11.96 10.30 42.26
C ASN A 160 12.62 9.85 40.95
N THR A 161 12.01 8.85 40.28
CA THR A 161 12.54 8.23 39.07
C THR A 161 12.41 9.11 37.83
N VAL A 162 11.48 10.07 37.86
CA VAL A 162 11.17 11.01 36.75
C VAL A 162 10.98 12.41 37.30
N ASP A 163 11.10 13.40 36.41
CA ASP A 163 10.90 14.80 36.80
C ASP A 163 9.40 15.12 36.85
N PHE A 164 9.05 16.02 37.76
CA PHE A 164 7.72 16.58 37.95
C PHE A 164 7.72 18.08 37.61
N TYR A 165 6.62 18.57 37.09
CA TYR A 165 6.40 19.98 36.81
C TYR A 165 5.02 20.42 37.28
N PRO A 166 4.80 21.72 37.54
CA PRO A 166 3.51 22.24 37.99
C PRO A 166 2.40 21.97 36.99
N ASN A 167 1.17 21.79 37.48
CA ASN A 167 -0.03 21.77 36.67
C ASN A 167 -0.36 23.20 36.16
N PHE A 168 -1.52 23.38 35.46
CA PHE A 168 -1.92 24.64 34.84
C PHE A 168 -2.19 25.80 35.82
N ASP A 169 -2.50 25.52 37.10
CA ASP A 169 -2.77 26.53 38.17
C ASP A 169 -1.64 26.56 39.22
N GLU A 170 -0.57 25.83 38.98
CA GLU A 170 0.62 25.74 39.85
C GLU A 170 0.33 25.20 41.27
N THR A 171 -0.83 24.61 41.51
CA THR A 171 -1.21 24.05 42.80
C THR A 171 -0.74 22.61 43.03
N LEU A 172 -0.56 21.86 41.97
CA LEU A 172 -0.20 20.45 42.04
C LEU A 172 0.97 20.14 41.07
N MET A 173 1.68 19.07 41.37
CA MET A 173 2.77 18.56 40.52
C MET A 173 2.28 17.38 39.68
N GLN A 174 2.77 17.27 38.47
CA GLN A 174 2.46 16.17 37.57
C GLN A 174 3.75 15.66 36.90
N PRO A 175 3.82 14.33 36.55
CA PRO A 175 5.03 13.79 35.99
C PRO A 175 5.24 14.23 34.53
N ALA A 176 6.47 14.60 34.18
CA ALA A 176 6.86 14.96 32.82
C ALA A 176 6.82 13.75 31.90
N VAL A 177 7.13 12.58 32.42
CA VAL A 177 7.14 11.28 31.73
C VAL A 177 6.87 10.19 32.76
N LEU A 178 6.36 9.01 32.35
CA LEU A 178 6.23 7.88 33.26
C LEU A 178 7.49 7.00 33.23
N PRO A 179 7.77 6.23 34.30
CA PRO A 179 8.90 5.29 34.34
C PRO A 179 8.86 4.24 33.22
N ALA A 180 7.66 3.74 32.83
CA ALA A 180 7.39 2.91 31.67
C ALA A 180 8.36 1.74 31.47
N ARG A 181 8.28 0.69 32.30
CA ARG A 181 9.22 -0.44 32.32
C ARG A 181 9.23 -1.35 31.08
N TYR A 182 8.45 -1.03 30.04
CA TYR A 182 8.46 -1.68 28.73
C TYR A 182 8.32 -0.62 27.64
N PRO A 183 8.78 -0.87 26.40
CA PRO A 183 8.82 0.11 25.31
C PRO A 183 7.43 0.41 24.74
N ASN A 184 6.60 1.11 25.52
CA ASN A 184 5.18 1.34 25.22
C ASN A 184 4.95 2.04 23.88
N LEU A 185 5.86 2.92 23.44
CA LEU A 185 5.74 3.60 22.14
C LEU A 185 5.71 2.61 20.98
N LEU A 186 6.55 1.57 21.01
CA LEU A 186 6.54 0.52 19.99
C LEU A 186 5.40 -0.47 20.24
N VAL A 187 5.18 -0.87 21.47
CA VAL A 187 4.21 -1.93 21.83
C VAL A 187 2.78 -1.52 21.49
N ASN A 188 2.36 -0.31 21.86
CA ASN A 188 1.00 0.18 21.57
C ASN A 188 0.92 1.13 20.38
N GLY A 189 2.06 1.60 19.88
CA GLY A 189 2.09 2.61 18.84
C GLY A 189 1.52 3.96 19.27
N SER A 190 1.39 4.87 18.33
CA SER A 190 0.74 6.16 18.54
C SER A 190 0.34 6.77 17.21
N ASN A 191 -0.82 7.44 17.15
CA ASN A 191 -1.23 8.24 16.00
C ASN A 191 -1.56 9.66 16.46
N GLY A 192 -1.24 10.67 15.67
CA GLY A 192 -1.53 12.05 16.01
C GLY A 192 -1.32 13.00 14.86
N ILE A 193 -2.14 14.03 14.79
CA ILE A 193 -2.05 15.09 13.77
C ILE A 193 -1.70 16.39 14.49
N ALA A 194 -0.51 16.92 14.19
CA ALA A 194 -0.02 18.20 14.68
C ALA A 194 -0.05 19.26 13.58
N VAL A 195 0.45 20.46 13.86
CA VAL A 195 0.60 21.51 12.86
C VAL A 195 1.85 21.22 12.02
N GLY A 196 1.67 21.00 10.72
CA GLY A 196 2.76 20.76 9.77
C GLY A 196 3.39 19.37 9.83
N MET A 197 2.95 18.49 10.73
CA MET A 197 3.46 17.12 10.86
C MET A 197 2.41 16.18 11.46
N ALA A 198 2.57 14.88 11.21
CA ALA A 198 1.74 13.84 11.80
C ALA A 198 2.63 12.68 12.25
N THR A 199 2.17 11.93 13.24
CA THR A 199 2.77 10.66 13.66
C THR A 199 1.78 9.53 13.46
N ASN A 200 2.26 8.38 13.01
CA ASN A 200 1.50 7.15 12.87
C ASN A 200 2.43 5.96 13.07
N ILE A 201 2.68 5.63 14.31
CA ILE A 201 3.58 4.56 14.73
C ILE A 201 2.75 3.30 14.93
N PRO A 202 3.03 2.20 14.20
CA PRO A 202 2.28 0.96 14.33
C PRO A 202 2.58 0.26 15.65
N PRO A 203 1.63 -0.49 16.22
CA PRO A 203 1.86 -1.34 17.38
C PRO A 203 2.68 -2.57 17.04
N HIS A 204 3.37 -3.14 18.05
CA HIS A 204 4.23 -4.31 17.93
C HIS A 204 3.98 -5.31 19.07
N ASN A 205 4.44 -6.54 18.89
CA ASN A 205 4.37 -7.55 19.92
C ASN A 205 5.29 -7.22 21.10
N LEU A 206 4.76 -7.33 22.32
CA LEU A 206 5.50 -7.00 23.55
C LEU A 206 6.74 -7.89 23.73
N GLY A 207 6.60 -9.19 23.47
CA GLY A 207 7.71 -10.13 23.61
C GLY A 207 8.86 -9.80 22.66
N GLU A 208 8.52 -9.54 21.38
CA GLU A 208 9.48 -9.18 20.34
C GLU A 208 10.20 -7.85 20.66
N ALA A 209 9.44 -6.84 21.10
CA ALA A 209 10.00 -5.54 21.44
C ALA A 209 10.93 -5.60 22.64
N VAL A 210 10.61 -6.40 23.65
CA VAL A 210 11.48 -6.63 24.81
C VAL A 210 12.72 -7.42 24.42
N ASP A 211 12.60 -8.44 23.60
CA ASP A 211 13.75 -9.22 23.11
C ASP A 211 14.72 -8.35 22.30
N ALA A 212 14.21 -7.43 21.48
CA ALA A 212 15.05 -6.47 20.77
C ALA A 212 15.76 -5.48 21.73
N CYS A 213 15.08 -5.01 22.78
CA CYS A 213 15.72 -4.19 23.82
C CYS A 213 16.84 -4.97 24.52
N ALA A 214 16.58 -6.23 24.88
CA ALA A 214 17.58 -7.08 25.52
C ALA A 214 18.80 -7.32 24.61
N ALA A 215 18.56 -7.59 23.33
CA ALA A 215 19.63 -7.76 22.34
C ALA A 215 20.46 -6.47 22.16
N MET A 216 19.81 -5.30 22.19
CA MET A 216 20.50 -4.01 22.09
C MET A 216 21.28 -3.64 23.36
N ILE A 217 20.85 -4.10 24.54
CA ILE A 217 21.63 -3.98 25.79
C ILE A 217 22.89 -4.83 25.70
N ASP A 218 22.78 -6.06 25.19
CA ASP A 218 23.94 -6.97 25.03
C ASP A 218 24.90 -6.49 23.93
N ASN A 219 24.39 -5.89 22.87
CA ASN A 219 25.16 -5.36 21.74
C ASN A 219 24.69 -3.94 21.37
N PRO A 220 25.27 -2.88 21.94
CA PRO A 220 24.89 -1.50 21.64
C PRO A 220 25.06 -1.10 20.15
N ASP A 221 25.90 -1.81 19.39
CA ASP A 221 26.17 -1.53 17.97
C ASP A 221 25.29 -2.35 17.02
N ILE A 222 24.29 -3.08 17.55
CA ILE A 222 23.36 -3.88 16.76
C ILE A 222 22.74 -3.08 15.63
N THR A 223 22.73 -3.67 14.44
CA THR A 223 22.17 -3.06 13.23
C THR A 223 20.67 -3.19 13.18
N ILE A 224 20.00 -2.39 12.31
CA ILE A 224 18.53 -2.50 12.11
C ILE A 224 18.17 -3.86 11.52
N ASP A 225 19.00 -4.39 10.60
CA ASP A 225 18.78 -5.72 10.02
C ASP A 225 18.80 -6.84 11.08
N GLU A 226 19.72 -6.77 12.03
CA GLU A 226 19.78 -7.71 13.14
C GLU A 226 18.59 -7.53 14.09
N LEU A 227 18.17 -6.29 14.37
CA LEU A 227 16.97 -6.00 15.17
C LEU A 227 15.71 -6.56 14.55
N MET A 228 15.61 -6.60 13.20
CA MET A 228 14.47 -7.18 12.49
C MET A 228 14.35 -8.70 12.67
N ASN A 229 15.37 -9.40 13.14
CA ASN A 229 15.25 -10.80 13.55
C ASN A 229 14.43 -10.97 14.84
N TYR A 230 14.39 -9.94 15.68
CA TYR A 230 13.61 -9.91 16.93
C TYR A 230 12.24 -9.25 16.72
N ILE A 231 12.18 -8.17 15.92
CA ILE A 231 10.94 -7.45 15.56
C ILE A 231 10.74 -7.54 14.05
N PRO A 232 10.15 -8.62 13.54
CA PRO A 232 9.97 -8.82 12.09
C PRO A 232 9.01 -7.83 11.46
N GLY A 233 8.13 -7.21 12.24
CA GLY A 233 7.17 -6.22 11.77
C GLY A 233 6.12 -5.82 12.80
N PRO A 234 5.21 -4.91 12.46
CA PRO A 234 4.07 -4.55 13.29
C PRO A 234 3.18 -5.73 13.66
N ASP A 235 2.49 -5.62 14.79
CA ASP A 235 1.54 -6.61 15.29
C ASP A 235 0.23 -5.89 15.67
N PHE A 236 -0.71 -5.86 14.74
CA PHE A 236 -1.95 -5.12 14.89
C PHE A 236 -2.96 -5.82 15.82
N PRO A 237 -3.71 -5.08 16.63
CA PRO A 237 -4.70 -5.64 17.55
C PRO A 237 -5.81 -6.42 16.83
N THR A 238 -6.14 -6.05 15.59
CA THR A 238 -7.18 -6.69 14.76
C THR A 238 -6.65 -7.85 13.92
N GLY A 239 -5.35 -8.21 14.05
CA GLY A 239 -4.71 -9.26 13.24
C GLY A 239 -4.47 -8.82 11.80
N GLY A 240 -4.93 -9.62 10.85
CA GLY A 240 -4.70 -9.42 9.43
C GLY A 240 -3.35 -9.95 8.95
N VAL A 241 -3.08 -9.77 7.66
CA VAL A 241 -1.88 -10.27 6.98
C VAL A 241 -1.12 -9.10 6.35
N ILE A 242 0.15 -8.94 6.71
CA ILE A 242 1.05 -7.96 6.05
C ILE A 242 1.62 -8.60 4.79
N MET A 243 1.50 -7.88 3.67
CA MET A 243 1.93 -8.33 2.36
C MET A 243 3.34 -7.83 2.04
N GLY A 244 4.33 -8.71 2.22
CA GLY A 244 5.75 -8.41 1.97
C GLY A 244 6.43 -7.62 3.09
N ASP A 245 7.76 -7.66 3.13
CA ASP A 245 8.62 -7.03 4.14
C ASP A 245 9.25 -5.71 3.70
N VAL A 246 9.21 -5.37 2.41
CA VAL A 246 9.86 -4.18 1.84
C VAL A 246 9.38 -2.89 2.51
N GLY A 247 8.06 -2.77 2.73
CA GLY A 247 7.47 -1.61 3.41
C GLY A 247 7.89 -1.51 4.87
N ILE A 248 8.03 -2.65 5.56
CA ILE A 248 8.51 -2.73 6.95
C ILE A 248 9.98 -2.28 7.01
N ARG A 249 10.84 -2.85 6.17
CA ARG A 249 12.25 -2.48 6.11
C ARG A 249 12.42 -0.99 5.88
N HIS A 250 11.73 -0.45 4.87
CA HIS A 250 11.80 0.99 4.59
C HIS A 250 11.37 1.83 5.79
N ALA A 251 10.28 1.45 6.48
CA ALA A 251 9.82 2.15 7.68
C ALA A 251 10.84 2.11 8.81
N TYR A 252 11.44 0.94 9.08
CA TYR A 252 12.40 0.77 10.17
C TYR A 252 13.73 1.47 9.94
N PHE A 253 14.17 1.60 8.68
CA PHE A 253 15.40 2.30 8.33
C PHE A 253 15.24 3.82 8.29
N THR A 254 14.10 4.32 7.79
CA THR A 254 13.93 5.75 7.50
C THR A 254 12.93 6.46 8.43
N GLY A 255 12.24 5.72 9.28
CA GLY A 255 11.13 6.25 10.08
C GLY A 255 9.85 6.53 9.25
N ARG A 256 9.82 6.20 7.96
CA ARG A 256 8.65 6.36 7.09
C ARG A 256 8.49 5.16 6.17
N GLY A 257 7.25 4.73 5.93
CA GLY A 257 7.00 3.58 5.05
C GLY A 257 5.53 3.38 4.76
N LYS A 258 5.25 2.45 3.84
CA LYS A 258 3.89 2.01 3.50
C LYS A 258 3.83 0.51 3.67
N ILE A 259 2.97 0.04 4.54
CA ILE A 259 2.78 -1.38 4.84
C ILE A 259 1.41 -1.78 4.30
N LEU A 260 1.38 -2.73 3.39
CA LEU A 260 0.14 -3.25 2.83
C LEU A 260 -0.42 -4.32 3.76
N VAL A 261 -1.64 -4.13 4.25
CA VAL A 261 -2.32 -5.03 5.17
C VAL A 261 -3.58 -5.56 4.51
N ARG A 262 -3.75 -6.88 4.49
CA ARG A 262 -4.95 -7.57 4.02
C ARG A 262 -5.76 -8.14 5.18
N ALA A 263 -7.06 -8.21 4.98
CA ALA A 263 -7.97 -9.01 5.79
C ALA A 263 -7.59 -10.49 5.71
N LYS A 264 -7.76 -11.21 6.81
CA LYS A 264 -7.67 -12.68 6.79
C LYS A 264 -8.97 -13.25 6.28
N SER A 265 -8.89 -13.96 5.16
CA SER A 265 -10.06 -14.53 4.48
C SER A 265 -9.83 -15.98 4.11
N GLU A 266 -10.90 -16.76 4.17
CA GLU A 266 -10.91 -18.17 3.78
C GLU A 266 -12.03 -18.41 2.78
N ILE A 267 -11.77 -19.25 1.77
CA ILE A 267 -12.77 -19.67 0.80
C ILE A 267 -13.28 -21.05 1.19
N GLU A 268 -14.56 -21.15 1.53
CA GLU A 268 -15.22 -22.40 1.86
C GLU A 268 -16.18 -22.80 0.74
N GLN A 269 -16.12 -24.05 0.31
CA GLN A 269 -17.14 -24.66 -0.52
C GLN A 269 -18.24 -25.24 0.37
N TYR A 270 -19.44 -24.66 0.38
CA TYR A 270 -20.51 -25.08 1.27
C TYR A 270 -21.63 -25.86 0.55
N LYS A 271 -21.65 -25.83 -0.79
CA LYS A 271 -22.49 -26.66 -1.68
C LYS A 271 -21.67 -27.16 -2.84
N ALA A 272 -22.13 -28.18 -3.57
CA ALA A 272 -21.40 -28.78 -4.68
C ALA A 272 -20.96 -27.78 -5.77
N ASP A 273 -21.71 -26.69 -5.94
CA ASP A 273 -21.55 -25.67 -6.99
C ASP A 273 -21.49 -24.22 -6.46
N ARG A 274 -21.33 -24.04 -5.14
CA ARG A 274 -21.27 -22.71 -4.52
C ARG A 274 -20.17 -22.60 -3.47
N SER A 275 -19.46 -21.50 -3.54
CA SER A 275 -18.45 -21.13 -2.55
C SER A 275 -18.90 -19.89 -1.76
N ARG A 276 -18.30 -19.68 -0.61
CA ARG A 276 -18.43 -18.46 0.18
C ARG A 276 -17.07 -18.00 0.66
N ILE A 277 -16.88 -16.71 0.76
CA ILE A 277 -15.70 -16.08 1.34
C ILE A 277 -16.05 -15.69 2.77
N ILE A 278 -15.23 -16.14 3.72
CA ILE A 278 -15.34 -15.82 5.13
C ILE A 278 -14.20 -14.93 5.53
N VAL A 279 -14.49 -13.74 6.06
CA VAL A 279 -13.48 -12.81 6.57
C VAL A 279 -13.52 -12.86 8.09
N THR A 280 -12.40 -13.22 8.71
CA THR A 280 -12.25 -13.36 10.17
C THR A 280 -11.47 -12.24 10.81
N GLU A 281 -10.63 -11.53 10.05
CA GLU A 281 -9.83 -10.40 10.52
C GLU A 281 -9.82 -9.31 9.45
N ILE A 282 -9.84 -8.05 9.86
CA ILE A 282 -9.79 -6.88 8.97
C ILE A 282 -8.56 -6.03 9.26
N PRO A 283 -8.09 -5.23 8.29
CA PRO A 283 -6.95 -4.33 8.51
C PRO A 283 -7.20 -3.37 9.67
N TYR A 284 -6.13 -3.02 10.36
CA TYR A 284 -6.17 -2.12 11.51
C TYR A 284 -6.76 -0.76 11.16
N GLN A 285 -7.60 -0.22 12.06
CA GLN A 285 -8.34 1.05 11.91
C GLN A 285 -9.46 1.05 10.85
N VAL A 286 -9.78 -0.09 10.25
CA VAL A 286 -10.91 -0.22 9.34
C VAL A 286 -12.20 -0.39 10.15
N ASN A 287 -13.24 0.34 9.76
CA ASN A 287 -14.59 0.21 10.32
C ASN A 287 -15.35 -0.93 9.60
N LYS A 288 -15.74 -1.97 10.36
CA LYS A 288 -16.37 -3.18 9.80
C LYS A 288 -17.71 -2.88 9.14
N ALA A 289 -18.57 -2.07 9.75
CA ALA A 289 -19.89 -1.77 9.20
C ALA A 289 -19.78 -0.99 7.87
N LYS A 290 -18.91 0.02 7.81
CA LYS A 290 -18.65 0.76 6.56
C LYS A 290 -18.00 -0.12 5.47
N LEU A 291 -17.19 -1.08 5.86
CA LEU A 291 -16.60 -2.05 4.91
C LEU A 291 -17.71 -2.92 4.30
N VAL A 292 -18.63 -3.46 5.12
CA VAL A 292 -19.77 -4.27 4.66
C VAL A 292 -20.70 -3.45 3.76
N GLU A 293 -21.01 -2.21 4.15
CA GLU A 293 -21.79 -1.27 3.35
C GLU A 293 -21.13 -1.01 1.98
N LYS A 294 -19.80 -0.78 1.97
CA LYS A 294 -19.06 -0.55 0.73
C LYS A 294 -19.06 -1.75 -0.21
N ILE A 295 -18.96 -2.97 0.33
CA ILE A 295 -19.09 -4.19 -0.46
C ILE A 295 -20.50 -4.25 -1.09
N ALA A 296 -21.57 -3.98 -0.33
CA ALA A 296 -22.93 -3.97 -0.83
C ALA A 296 -23.15 -2.92 -1.93
N GLU A 297 -22.58 -1.71 -1.77
CA GLU A 297 -22.57 -0.66 -2.80
C GLU A 297 -21.98 -1.16 -4.12
N LEU A 298 -20.78 -1.76 -4.08
CA LEU A 298 -20.07 -2.25 -5.26
C LEU A 298 -20.86 -3.34 -6.00
N VAL A 299 -21.61 -4.17 -5.27
CA VAL A 299 -22.50 -5.16 -5.86
C VAL A 299 -23.69 -4.47 -6.54
N HIS A 300 -24.30 -3.48 -5.90
CA HIS A 300 -25.43 -2.72 -6.46
C HIS A 300 -25.03 -1.93 -7.71
N GLU A 301 -23.83 -1.32 -7.71
CA GLU A 301 -23.22 -0.60 -8.84
C GLU A 301 -22.73 -1.55 -9.95
N LYS A 302 -22.82 -2.87 -9.78
CA LYS A 302 -22.30 -3.90 -10.69
C LYS A 302 -20.80 -3.79 -10.98
N ARG A 303 -20.04 -3.23 -10.06
CA ARG A 303 -18.57 -3.14 -10.15
C ARG A 303 -17.91 -4.43 -9.67
N VAL A 304 -18.55 -5.15 -8.77
CA VAL A 304 -18.17 -6.50 -8.34
C VAL A 304 -19.38 -7.39 -8.58
N ASP A 305 -19.30 -8.28 -9.55
CA ASP A 305 -20.34 -9.30 -9.80
C ASP A 305 -19.96 -10.62 -9.12
N GLY A 306 -20.92 -11.55 -9.07
CA GLY A 306 -20.67 -12.88 -8.52
C GLY A 306 -21.09 -13.05 -7.05
N ILE A 307 -21.43 -11.99 -6.33
CA ILE A 307 -21.92 -12.05 -4.94
C ILE A 307 -23.44 -12.26 -4.95
N SER A 308 -23.93 -13.24 -4.18
CA SER A 308 -25.36 -13.53 -4.03
C SER A 308 -25.92 -13.01 -2.72
N ASP A 309 -25.13 -13.02 -1.63
CA ASP A 309 -25.57 -12.57 -0.31
C ASP A 309 -24.36 -12.09 0.51
N LEU A 310 -24.60 -11.15 1.43
CA LEU A 310 -23.60 -10.56 2.31
C LEU A 310 -24.18 -10.44 3.71
N ARG A 311 -23.56 -11.12 4.68
CA ARG A 311 -24.00 -11.12 6.08
C ARG A 311 -22.85 -10.87 7.04
N ASP A 312 -23.14 -10.18 8.12
CA ASP A 312 -22.28 -10.09 9.29
C ASP A 312 -22.77 -11.09 10.35
N GLU A 313 -21.99 -12.14 10.56
CA GLU A 313 -22.24 -13.19 11.57
C GLU A 313 -21.31 -13.04 12.78
N SER A 314 -20.71 -11.85 12.96
CA SER A 314 -19.80 -11.59 14.08
C SER A 314 -20.51 -11.77 15.43
N SER A 315 -19.82 -12.39 16.37
CA SER A 315 -20.35 -12.69 17.70
C SER A 315 -19.26 -12.53 18.77
N ARG A 316 -19.55 -12.92 20.00
CA ARG A 316 -18.54 -12.97 21.08
C ARG A 316 -17.41 -13.96 20.79
N ALA A 317 -17.62 -14.93 19.89
CA ALA A 317 -16.60 -15.89 19.48
C ALA A 317 -15.57 -15.30 18.49
N GLY A 318 -15.87 -14.14 17.90
CA GLY A 318 -14.99 -13.46 16.97
C GLY A 318 -15.74 -12.78 15.81
N MET A 319 -14.96 -12.12 14.96
CA MET A 319 -15.44 -11.49 13.74
C MET A 319 -15.70 -12.55 12.67
N ARG A 320 -16.81 -12.42 11.95
CA ARG A 320 -17.18 -13.31 10.85
C ARG A 320 -18.07 -12.57 9.84
N ILE A 321 -17.46 -12.11 8.74
CA ILE A 321 -18.22 -11.56 7.60
C ILE A 321 -18.32 -12.68 6.58
N VAL A 322 -19.54 -13.00 6.13
CA VAL A 322 -19.82 -14.07 5.17
C VAL A 322 -20.29 -13.45 3.86
N ILE A 323 -19.56 -13.74 2.78
CA ILE A 323 -19.86 -13.29 1.42
C ILE A 323 -20.20 -14.54 0.61
N GLU A 324 -21.48 -14.79 0.33
CA GLU A 324 -21.89 -15.93 -0.48
C GLU A 324 -21.80 -15.60 -1.97
N LEU A 325 -21.30 -16.54 -2.75
CA LEU A 325 -21.12 -16.37 -4.18
C LEU A 325 -22.25 -17.04 -4.99
N LYS A 326 -22.50 -16.52 -6.19
CA LYS A 326 -23.39 -17.13 -7.14
C LYS A 326 -22.80 -18.46 -7.64
N LYS A 327 -23.63 -19.29 -8.26
CA LYS A 327 -23.20 -20.54 -8.89
C LYS A 327 -22.11 -20.32 -9.93
N ASP A 328 -21.14 -21.23 -9.98
CA ASP A 328 -20.06 -21.28 -10.98
C ASP A 328 -19.15 -20.01 -11.03
N VAL A 329 -19.13 -19.21 -9.98
CA VAL A 329 -18.26 -18.02 -9.88
C VAL A 329 -16.91 -18.38 -9.26
N ASN A 330 -15.83 -17.90 -9.85
CA ASN A 330 -14.48 -18.06 -9.28
C ASN A 330 -14.30 -17.15 -8.06
N ALA A 331 -14.20 -17.77 -6.88
CA ALA A 331 -14.08 -17.06 -5.60
C ALA A 331 -12.83 -16.18 -5.50
N ASN A 332 -11.69 -16.60 -6.10
CA ASN A 332 -10.46 -15.83 -6.07
C ASN A 332 -10.59 -14.53 -6.87
N VAL A 333 -11.27 -14.55 -8.02
CA VAL A 333 -11.52 -13.35 -8.83
C VAL A 333 -12.35 -12.34 -8.06
N VAL A 334 -13.43 -12.80 -7.38
CA VAL A 334 -14.26 -11.92 -6.55
C VAL A 334 -13.44 -11.35 -5.38
N LEU A 335 -12.67 -12.19 -4.69
CA LEU A 335 -11.85 -11.78 -3.55
C LEU A 335 -10.79 -10.74 -3.97
N ASN A 336 -10.13 -10.93 -5.10
CA ASN A 336 -9.15 -9.99 -5.64
C ASN A 336 -9.79 -8.65 -6.03
N ASN A 337 -11.00 -8.68 -6.60
CA ASN A 337 -11.78 -7.46 -6.86
C ASN A 337 -12.15 -6.73 -5.56
N LEU A 338 -12.52 -7.47 -4.51
CA LEU A 338 -12.81 -6.90 -3.19
C LEU A 338 -11.55 -6.26 -2.59
N TYR A 339 -10.38 -6.89 -2.65
CA TYR A 339 -9.12 -6.30 -2.21
C TYR A 339 -8.77 -5.01 -2.95
N LYS A 340 -9.07 -4.94 -4.24
CA LYS A 340 -8.79 -3.76 -5.05
C LYS A 340 -9.72 -2.57 -4.78
N HIS A 341 -10.98 -2.84 -4.47
CA HIS A 341 -12.03 -1.81 -4.41
C HIS A 341 -12.54 -1.50 -3.02
N THR A 342 -12.09 -2.23 -1.99
CA THR A 342 -12.52 -2.06 -0.59
C THR A 342 -11.34 -2.03 0.37
N GLN A 343 -11.63 -1.69 1.62
CA GLN A 343 -10.65 -1.73 2.72
C GLN A 343 -10.40 -3.16 3.28
N LEU A 344 -10.79 -4.22 2.57
CA LEU A 344 -10.27 -5.57 2.83
C LEU A 344 -8.75 -5.65 2.58
N GLN A 345 -8.21 -4.75 1.79
CA GLN A 345 -6.79 -4.46 1.69
C GLN A 345 -6.59 -2.96 1.83
N ASP A 346 -5.76 -2.54 2.77
CA ASP A 346 -5.46 -1.13 3.00
C ASP A 346 -3.97 -0.91 3.26
N THR A 347 -3.51 0.31 3.04
CA THR A 347 -2.11 0.68 3.25
C THR A 347 -1.96 1.45 4.54
N PHE A 348 -1.25 0.88 5.52
CA PHE A 348 -0.84 1.59 6.72
C PHE A 348 0.38 2.47 6.43
N GLY A 349 0.19 3.78 6.47
CA GLY A 349 1.27 4.75 6.28
C GLY A 349 2.05 4.97 7.57
N VAL A 350 3.26 4.42 7.67
CA VAL A 350 4.12 4.57 8.84
C VAL A 350 4.80 5.93 8.84
N ILE A 351 4.70 6.65 9.95
CA ILE A 351 5.41 7.92 10.24
C ILE A 351 5.85 7.87 11.69
N MET A 352 7.13 7.58 11.93
CA MET A 352 7.70 7.37 13.26
C MET A 352 8.23 8.68 13.81
N ILE A 353 7.33 9.62 14.13
CA ILE A 353 7.67 10.92 14.77
C ILE A 353 7.32 10.85 16.25
N ALA A 354 8.28 11.17 17.12
CA ALA A 354 8.09 11.29 18.54
C ALA A 354 8.90 12.47 19.11
N LEU A 355 8.58 12.88 20.33
CA LEU A 355 9.33 13.92 21.03
C LEU A 355 10.56 13.31 21.70
N VAL A 356 11.72 13.87 21.38
CA VAL A 356 13.00 13.59 22.02
C VAL A 356 13.47 14.87 22.70
N ASN A 357 13.46 14.90 24.02
CA ASN A 357 13.77 16.08 24.82
C ASN A 357 12.93 17.32 24.44
N GLY A 358 11.65 17.12 24.14
CA GLY A 358 10.72 18.18 23.72
C GLY A 358 10.79 18.61 22.25
N GLU A 359 11.69 18.02 21.45
CA GLU A 359 11.81 18.29 20.01
C GLU A 359 11.20 17.14 19.18
N PRO A 360 10.37 17.43 18.16
CA PRO A 360 9.84 16.41 17.27
C PRO A 360 10.94 15.89 16.34
N LYS A 361 11.18 14.57 16.36
CA LYS A 361 12.17 13.91 15.48
C LYS A 361 11.55 12.73 14.75
N VAL A 362 11.94 12.53 13.50
CA VAL A 362 11.69 11.27 12.80
C VAL A 362 12.74 10.27 13.28
N LEU A 363 12.28 9.15 13.80
CA LEU A 363 13.15 8.15 14.40
C LEU A 363 13.08 6.85 13.60
N ASN A 364 14.21 6.19 13.43
CA ASN A 364 14.28 4.81 12.96
C ASN A 364 14.08 3.82 14.14
N LEU A 365 13.97 2.52 13.86
CA LEU A 365 13.72 1.51 14.89
C LEU A 365 14.81 1.51 15.97
N ARG A 366 16.09 1.57 15.56
CA ARG A 366 17.23 1.56 16.50
C ARG A 366 17.24 2.78 17.40
N GLU A 367 16.96 3.97 16.86
CA GLU A 367 16.89 5.20 17.64
C GLU A 367 15.75 5.18 18.67
N MET A 368 14.58 4.64 18.30
CA MET A 368 13.47 4.49 19.27
C MET A 368 13.84 3.60 20.44
N LEU A 369 14.44 2.45 20.17
CA LEU A 369 14.91 1.53 21.21
C LEU A 369 16.03 2.17 22.05
N TYR A 370 16.97 2.88 21.41
CA TYR A 370 18.06 3.57 22.10
C TYR A 370 17.56 4.60 23.12
N HIS A 371 16.64 5.48 22.70
CA HIS A 371 16.09 6.50 23.61
C HIS A 371 15.26 5.87 24.74
N TYR A 372 14.56 4.79 24.47
CA TYR A 372 13.84 4.06 25.50
C TYR A 372 14.80 3.42 26.52
N ILE A 373 15.85 2.71 26.06
CA ILE A 373 16.85 2.09 26.94
C ILE A 373 17.60 3.14 27.77
N ALA A 374 17.94 4.28 27.14
CA ALA A 374 18.56 5.39 27.87
C ALA A 374 17.64 5.93 28.97
N HIS A 375 16.35 6.04 28.75
CA HIS A 375 15.36 6.39 29.74
C HIS A 375 15.30 5.35 30.88
N GLN A 376 15.28 4.05 30.56
CA GLN A 376 15.29 3.01 31.59
C GLN A 376 16.55 3.02 32.44
N LYS A 377 17.70 3.30 31.84
CA LYS A 377 18.96 3.50 32.59
C LYS A 377 18.83 4.65 33.61
N ASP A 378 18.24 5.79 33.20
CA ASP A 378 18.04 6.93 34.11
C ASP A 378 17.05 6.59 35.24
N VAL A 379 15.92 5.96 34.91
CA VAL A 379 14.91 5.53 35.89
C VAL A 379 15.50 4.58 36.94
N VAL A 380 16.23 3.55 36.49
CA VAL A 380 16.83 2.57 37.40
C VAL A 380 17.96 3.22 38.22
N THR A 381 18.74 4.13 37.64
CA THR A 381 19.77 4.88 38.38
C THR A 381 19.14 5.72 39.47
N ARG A 382 18.14 6.53 39.18
CA ARG A 382 17.45 7.38 40.17
C ARG A 382 16.76 6.57 41.26
N ARG A 383 16.09 5.48 40.88
CA ARG A 383 15.48 4.54 41.83
C ARG A 383 16.52 3.95 42.78
N THR A 384 17.63 3.45 42.22
CA THR A 384 18.71 2.84 43.01
C THR A 384 19.33 3.85 43.95
N GLN A 385 19.53 5.09 43.50
CA GLN A 385 20.03 6.16 44.35
C GLN A 385 19.06 6.48 45.52
N PHE A 386 17.76 6.57 45.20
CA PHE A 386 16.72 6.82 46.19
C PHE A 386 16.64 5.71 47.24
N ASP A 387 16.67 4.45 46.82
CA ASP A 387 16.64 3.29 47.68
C ASP A 387 17.95 3.19 48.53
N LEU A 388 19.10 3.55 47.94
CA LEU A 388 20.39 3.63 48.63
C LEU A 388 20.38 4.71 49.70
N ASP A 389 19.86 5.89 49.39
CA ASP A 389 19.82 7.00 50.37
C ASP A 389 18.89 6.66 51.54
N LYS A 390 17.71 6.08 51.26
CA LYS A 390 16.81 5.56 52.31
C LYS A 390 17.45 4.44 53.15
N ALA A 391 18.12 3.51 52.47
CA ALA A 391 18.81 2.42 53.18
C ALA A 391 19.93 2.94 54.06
N ARG A 392 20.73 3.91 53.58
CA ARG A 392 21.78 4.58 54.37
C ARG A 392 21.22 5.35 55.55
N GLU A 393 20.14 6.10 55.37
CA GLU A 393 19.47 6.81 56.47
C GLU A 393 18.98 5.85 57.55
N ARG A 394 18.40 4.72 57.17
CA ARG A 394 17.93 3.69 58.08
C ARG A 394 19.11 2.97 58.77
N LEU A 395 20.17 2.62 58.02
CA LEU A 395 21.38 2.01 58.55
C LEU A 395 22.03 2.93 59.59
N HIS A 396 22.15 4.24 59.31
CA HIS A 396 22.69 5.23 60.23
C HIS A 396 21.91 5.28 61.54
N ILE A 397 20.59 5.21 61.51
CA ILE A 397 19.75 5.14 62.69
C ILE A 397 20.03 3.84 63.46
N LEU A 398 20.13 2.70 62.81
CA LEU A 398 20.38 1.40 63.38
C LEU A 398 21.77 1.35 64.04
N GLU A 399 22.79 1.95 63.45
CA GLU A 399 24.13 2.07 64.03
C GLU A 399 24.07 2.78 65.36
N GLY A 400 23.36 3.91 65.47
CA GLY A 400 23.15 4.61 66.73
C GLY A 400 22.40 3.79 67.78
N LEU A 401 21.36 3.05 67.36
CA LEU A 401 20.59 2.17 68.22
C LEU A 401 21.44 0.99 68.76
N MET A 402 22.30 0.41 67.93
CA MET A 402 23.21 -0.65 68.35
C MET A 402 24.20 -0.17 69.40
N ILE A 403 24.86 0.98 69.18
CA ILE A 403 25.75 1.60 70.13
C ILE A 403 25.02 1.90 71.43
N ALA A 404 23.79 2.39 71.39
CA ALA A 404 22.95 2.68 72.54
C ALA A 404 22.58 1.40 73.33
N LEU A 405 22.29 0.29 72.66
CA LEU A 405 21.99 -1.01 73.29
C LEU A 405 23.23 -1.63 73.96
N ASP A 406 24.40 -1.47 73.37
CA ASP A 406 25.65 -1.94 73.95
C ASP A 406 26.04 -1.17 75.26
N ASN A 407 25.54 0.09 75.38
CA ASN A 407 25.77 0.96 76.47
C ASN A 407 24.47 1.39 77.18
N ILE A 408 23.51 0.47 77.30
CA ILE A 408 22.11 0.79 77.66
C ILE A 408 22.02 1.41 79.09
N ASP A 409 22.80 0.93 80.04
CA ASP A 409 22.75 1.44 81.39
C ASP A 409 23.21 2.91 81.50
N GLU A 410 24.25 3.28 80.73
CA GLU A 410 24.74 4.63 80.63
C GLU A 410 23.75 5.56 79.92
N VAL A 411 23.13 5.09 78.82
CA VAL A 411 22.11 5.82 78.09
C VAL A 411 20.90 6.11 78.99
N ILE A 412 20.41 5.10 79.73
CA ILE A 412 19.33 5.27 80.73
C ILE A 412 19.68 6.26 81.81
N ALA A 413 20.91 6.18 82.35
CA ALA A 413 21.38 7.09 83.38
C ALA A 413 21.38 8.54 82.88
N ILE A 414 21.87 8.82 81.68
CA ILE A 414 21.88 10.15 81.05
C ILE A 414 20.45 10.64 80.84
N ILE A 415 19.55 9.84 80.35
CA ILE A 415 18.15 10.23 80.13
C ILE A 415 17.46 10.58 81.46
N LYS A 416 17.63 9.77 82.50
CA LYS A 416 17.09 10.03 83.84
C LYS A 416 17.65 11.26 84.51
N ALA A 417 18.92 11.61 84.25
CA ALA A 417 19.60 12.76 84.79
C ALA A 417 19.32 14.08 84.10
N SER A 418 18.63 14.05 82.97
CA SER A 418 18.26 15.23 82.12
C SER A 418 16.89 15.77 82.51
N ALA A 419 16.74 17.08 82.51
CA ALA A 419 15.53 17.77 82.94
C ALA A 419 14.43 17.69 81.80
N ASN A 420 14.82 17.55 80.57
CA ASN A 420 13.89 17.42 79.43
C ASN A 420 14.55 16.66 78.25
N GLY A 421 13.77 16.31 77.21
CA GLY A 421 14.23 15.56 76.04
C GLY A 421 15.27 16.28 75.21
N ALA A 422 15.27 17.60 75.16
CA ALA A 422 16.28 18.38 74.40
C ALA A 422 17.64 18.30 75.08
N GLU A 423 17.71 18.44 76.43
CA GLU A 423 18.92 18.28 77.20
C GLU A 423 19.49 16.83 77.20
N ALA A 424 18.58 15.83 77.24
CA ALA A 424 18.96 14.43 77.05
C ALA A 424 19.60 14.19 75.73
N LYS A 425 19.03 14.78 74.65
CA LYS A 425 19.57 14.69 73.28
C LYS A 425 20.99 15.29 73.20
N GLU A 426 21.17 16.51 73.69
CA GLU A 426 22.51 17.15 73.71
C GLU A 426 23.55 16.34 74.45
N ARG A 427 23.20 15.80 75.61
CA ARG A 427 24.11 14.97 76.41
C ARG A 427 24.46 13.66 75.75
N LEU A 428 23.50 13.01 75.12
CA LEU A 428 23.75 11.78 74.33
C LEU A 428 24.66 12.06 73.15
N ILE A 429 24.47 13.17 72.44
CA ILE A 429 25.33 13.60 71.32
C ILE A 429 26.75 13.86 71.85
N ALA A 430 26.87 14.61 72.86
CA ALA A 430 28.19 14.95 73.44
C ALA A 430 28.98 13.73 74.01
N ARG A 431 28.28 12.74 74.57
CA ARG A 431 28.90 11.56 75.15
C ARG A 431 29.29 10.49 74.14
N PHE A 432 28.39 10.16 73.16
CA PHE A 432 28.59 9.04 72.24
C PHE A 432 28.92 9.48 70.82
N GLY A 433 28.89 10.77 70.49
CA GLY A 433 29.12 11.28 69.18
C GLY A 433 27.97 11.01 68.24
N PHE A 434 26.74 10.79 68.74
CA PHE A 434 25.54 10.54 67.89
C PHE A 434 25.21 11.77 67.09
N SER A 435 24.61 11.51 65.88
CA SER A 435 23.91 12.56 65.14
C SER A 435 22.59 12.92 65.82
N GLU A 436 22.04 14.09 65.48
CA GLU A 436 20.74 14.52 66.05
C GLU A 436 19.64 13.51 65.77
N ARG A 437 19.64 12.87 64.52
CA ARG A 437 18.70 11.84 64.16
C ARG A 437 18.85 10.56 64.98
N GLN A 438 20.07 10.14 65.23
CA GLN A 438 20.36 8.98 66.10
C GLN A 438 19.93 9.21 67.54
N ALA A 439 20.28 10.35 68.12
CA ALA A 439 19.87 10.70 69.45
C ALA A 439 18.35 10.81 69.62
N GLN A 440 17.63 11.35 68.62
CA GLN A 440 16.19 11.40 68.62
C GLN A 440 15.57 9.98 68.50
N ALA A 441 16.09 9.12 67.68
CA ALA A 441 15.63 7.73 67.56
C ALA A 441 15.85 6.92 68.83
N ILE A 442 16.90 7.20 69.54
CA ILE A 442 17.17 6.57 70.84
C ILE A 442 16.15 7.06 71.90
N LEU A 443 15.84 8.34 71.92
CA LEU A 443 14.82 8.89 72.83
C LEU A 443 13.41 8.39 72.54
N ASP A 444 13.11 8.15 71.32
CA ASP A 444 11.79 7.64 70.86
C ASP A 444 11.69 6.09 71.00
N MET A 445 12.77 5.42 71.42
CA MET A 445 12.81 3.96 71.55
C MET A 445 11.91 3.48 72.70
N ARG A 446 11.03 2.55 72.42
CA ARG A 446 10.16 1.94 73.44
C ARG A 446 10.92 0.93 74.27
N LEU A 447 10.64 0.87 75.54
CA LEU A 447 11.26 -0.05 76.50
C LEU A 447 11.16 -1.54 76.08
N GLN A 448 10.14 -1.91 75.37
CA GLN A 448 9.96 -3.25 74.75
C GLN A 448 11.13 -3.63 73.87
N ARG A 449 11.80 -2.70 73.20
CA ARG A 449 12.92 -2.96 72.27
C ARG A 449 14.22 -3.27 72.94
N LEU A 450 14.25 -3.20 74.32
CA LEU A 450 15.41 -3.54 75.13
C LEU A 450 15.51 -5.04 75.46
N THR A 451 14.55 -5.85 75.00
CA THR A 451 14.56 -7.30 75.21
C THR A 451 15.56 -8.00 74.27
N GLY A 452 16.15 -9.12 74.71
CA GLY A 452 17.19 -9.86 73.97
C GLY A 452 16.66 -10.27 72.53
N LEU A 453 15.40 -10.69 72.44
CA LEU A 453 14.79 -11.05 71.17
C LEU A 453 14.67 -9.87 70.15
N GLU A 454 14.41 -8.68 70.65
CA GLU A 454 14.36 -7.50 69.80
C GLU A 454 15.75 -7.01 69.39
N ARG A 455 16.79 -7.23 70.25
CA ARG A 455 18.17 -6.98 69.89
C ARG A 455 18.62 -7.86 68.74
N GLU A 456 18.34 -9.18 68.80
CA GLU A 456 18.66 -10.11 67.66
C GLU A 456 18.00 -9.66 66.37
N LYS A 457 16.72 -9.17 66.36
CA LYS A 457 16.05 -8.63 65.21
C LYS A 457 16.74 -7.38 64.68
N LEU A 458 17.18 -6.46 65.51
CA LEU A 458 17.89 -5.26 65.05
C LEU A 458 19.28 -5.59 64.49
N GLU A 459 19.99 -6.57 65.06
CA GLU A 459 21.26 -7.08 64.52
C GLU A 459 21.04 -7.73 63.14
N ALA A 460 19.98 -8.54 62.94
CA ALA A 460 19.61 -9.13 61.67
C ALA A 460 19.23 -8.05 60.64
N GLU A 461 18.39 -7.06 61.01
CA GLU A 461 18.02 -5.91 60.16
C GLU A 461 19.26 -5.12 59.73
N TYR A 462 20.18 -4.85 60.63
CA TYR A 462 21.45 -4.17 60.36
C TYR A 462 22.29 -4.93 59.34
N GLY A 463 22.45 -6.24 59.52
CA GLY A 463 23.21 -7.09 58.61
C GLY A 463 22.60 -7.17 57.20
N GLU A 464 21.27 -7.22 57.13
CA GLU A 464 20.53 -7.21 55.84
C GLU A 464 20.64 -5.87 55.12
N LEU A 465 20.44 -4.78 55.86
CA LEU A 465 20.51 -3.43 55.31
C LEU A 465 21.92 -3.09 54.84
N LYS A 466 22.96 -3.49 55.58
CA LYS A 466 24.37 -3.32 55.19
C LYS A 466 24.64 -4.00 53.82
N ARG A 467 24.22 -5.25 53.65
CA ARG A 467 24.34 -5.97 52.38
C ARG A 467 23.57 -5.24 51.27
N THR A 468 22.37 -4.74 51.54
CA THR A 468 21.55 -3.97 50.59
C THR A 468 22.25 -2.68 50.16
N VAL A 469 22.86 -1.93 51.12
CA VAL A 469 23.64 -0.71 50.83
C VAL A 469 24.83 -1.04 49.94
N GLU A 470 25.58 -2.10 50.26
CA GLU A 470 26.74 -2.55 49.49
C GLU A 470 26.32 -2.95 48.07
N TYR A 471 25.21 -3.69 47.92
CA TYR A 471 24.66 -4.09 46.63
C TYR A 471 24.21 -2.88 45.79
N LEU A 472 23.39 -1.99 46.33
CA LEU A 472 22.91 -0.79 45.65
C LEU A 472 24.05 0.15 45.22
N ALA A 473 25.06 0.30 46.11
CA ALA A 473 26.26 1.07 45.80
C ALA A 473 27.06 0.43 44.65
N SER A 474 27.14 -0.90 44.61
CA SER A 474 27.82 -1.61 43.54
C SER A 474 27.11 -1.47 42.18
N LEU A 475 25.77 -1.36 42.15
CA LEU A 475 25.00 -1.12 40.95
C LEU A 475 25.29 0.28 40.38
N LEU A 476 25.40 1.30 41.23
CA LEU A 476 25.68 2.66 40.78
C LEU A 476 27.14 2.84 40.31
N ALA A 477 28.06 2.02 40.84
CA ALA A 477 29.48 2.05 40.45
C ALA A 477 29.79 1.29 39.14
N ASP A 478 28.90 0.39 38.70
CA ASP A 478 29.13 -0.48 37.56
C ASP A 478 27.94 -0.41 36.59
N GLU A 479 28.15 0.26 35.44
CA GLU A 479 27.12 0.42 34.40
C GLU A 479 26.67 -0.92 33.85
N GLY A 480 27.54 -1.92 33.71
CA GLY A 480 27.19 -3.24 33.21
C GLY A 480 26.20 -3.96 34.12
N LYS A 481 26.43 -3.86 35.46
CA LYS A 481 25.47 -4.41 36.44
C LYS A 481 24.14 -3.68 36.42
N LEU A 482 24.15 -2.37 36.28
CA LEU A 482 22.94 -1.55 36.19
C LEU A 482 22.12 -1.94 34.97
N MET A 483 22.76 -2.08 33.80
CA MET A 483 22.10 -2.51 32.57
C MET A 483 21.61 -3.96 32.64
N GLY A 484 22.30 -4.81 33.38
CA GLY A 484 21.83 -6.16 33.72
C GLY A 484 20.49 -6.14 34.44
N VAL A 485 20.32 -5.26 35.45
CA VAL A 485 19.05 -5.07 36.18
C VAL A 485 17.96 -4.58 35.23
N VAL A 486 18.24 -3.61 34.35
CA VAL A 486 17.31 -3.11 33.36
C VAL A 486 16.82 -4.23 32.44
N LYS A 487 17.75 -5.06 31.96
CA LYS A 487 17.44 -6.22 31.10
C LYS A 487 16.57 -7.25 31.82
N ASP A 488 16.94 -7.64 33.03
CA ASP A 488 16.24 -8.66 33.82
C ASP A 488 14.80 -8.23 34.14
N GLU A 489 14.58 -6.97 34.44
CA GLU A 489 13.25 -6.40 34.69
C GLU A 489 12.36 -6.40 33.44
N MET A 490 12.91 -6.06 32.27
CA MET A 490 12.18 -6.15 31.02
C MET A 490 11.84 -7.61 30.67
N LEU A 491 12.77 -8.55 30.85
CA LEU A 491 12.53 -9.97 30.62
C LEU A 491 11.47 -10.55 31.57
N GLU A 492 11.38 -10.03 32.82
CA GLU A 492 10.28 -10.39 33.73
C GLU A 492 8.93 -9.95 33.19
N ILE A 493 8.83 -8.72 32.67
CA ILE A 493 7.59 -8.23 32.03
C ILE A 493 7.22 -9.08 30.84
N ARG A 494 8.18 -9.41 29.96
CA ARG A 494 7.98 -10.35 28.87
C ARG A 494 7.38 -11.67 29.34
N ARG A 495 7.98 -12.27 30.38
CA ARG A 495 7.51 -13.55 30.92
C ARG A 495 6.09 -13.50 31.47
N ARG A 496 5.64 -12.35 31.99
CA ARG A 496 4.32 -12.17 32.59
C ARG A 496 3.22 -11.77 31.59
N PHE A 497 3.56 -11.03 30.54
CA PHE A 497 2.59 -10.35 29.68
C PHE A 497 2.71 -10.64 28.19
N ALA A 498 3.77 -11.33 27.73
CA ALA A 498 3.89 -11.65 26.31
C ALA A 498 2.81 -12.63 25.86
N ASP A 499 2.27 -12.37 24.70
CA ASP A 499 1.31 -13.20 23.99
C ASP A 499 1.78 -13.50 22.55
N PRO A 500 1.19 -14.48 21.87
CA PRO A 500 1.52 -14.75 20.48
C PRO A 500 1.21 -13.57 19.56
N ARG A 501 1.97 -13.46 18.47
CA ARG A 501 1.71 -12.52 17.39
C ARG A 501 0.31 -12.76 16.80
N ARG A 502 -0.42 -11.70 16.52
CA ARG A 502 -1.75 -11.73 15.88
C ARG A 502 -1.66 -11.53 14.37
N THR A 503 -0.80 -10.61 13.93
CA THR A 503 -0.65 -10.27 12.51
C THR A 503 0.35 -11.18 11.83
N GLU A 504 -0.08 -11.86 10.77
CA GLU A 504 0.78 -12.69 9.92
C GLU A 504 1.60 -11.82 8.96
N ILE A 505 2.85 -12.21 8.66
CA ILE A 505 3.71 -11.51 7.69
C ILE A 505 4.05 -12.49 6.57
N THR A 506 3.63 -12.19 5.35
CA THR A 506 3.99 -12.99 4.17
C THR A 506 5.25 -12.45 3.53
N LYS A 507 6.10 -13.32 3.03
CA LYS A 507 7.29 -12.92 2.24
C LYS A 507 6.95 -12.67 0.76
N ILE A 508 5.76 -13.03 0.33
CA ILE A 508 5.32 -12.93 -1.06
C ILE A 508 4.57 -11.60 -1.22
N VAL A 509 5.11 -10.72 -2.04
CA VAL A 509 4.38 -9.56 -2.56
C VAL A 509 3.61 -10.07 -3.79
N GLU A 510 2.43 -10.59 -3.60
CA GLU A 510 1.48 -10.72 -4.70
C GLU A 510 0.90 -9.32 -4.99
N ASP A 511 1.53 -8.57 -5.88
CA ASP A 511 0.81 -7.50 -6.57
C ASP A 511 -0.36 -8.17 -7.30
N ILE A 512 -1.57 -7.78 -6.98
CA ILE A 512 -2.76 -8.26 -7.68
C ILE A 512 -2.63 -7.75 -9.13
N ASP A 513 -2.22 -8.64 -10.03
CA ASP A 513 -2.19 -8.32 -11.45
C ASP A 513 -3.63 -8.16 -11.96
N MET A 514 -3.81 -7.31 -12.97
CA MET A 514 -5.10 -7.16 -13.64
C MET A 514 -5.58 -8.50 -14.22
N ASP A 515 -4.65 -9.38 -14.56
CA ASP A 515 -4.94 -10.73 -15.03
C ASP A 515 -5.62 -11.60 -13.95
N ASP A 516 -5.35 -11.35 -12.64
CA ASP A 516 -5.95 -12.08 -11.52
C ASP A 516 -7.35 -11.58 -11.14
N ILE A 517 -7.74 -10.42 -11.68
CA ILE A 517 -9.02 -9.75 -11.39
C ILE A 517 -10.05 -10.04 -12.47
N ILE A 518 -9.60 -10.18 -13.71
CA ILE A 518 -10.47 -10.33 -14.89
C ILE A 518 -10.68 -11.82 -15.15
N GLN A 519 -11.92 -12.23 -15.29
CA GLN A 519 -12.26 -13.60 -15.66
C GLN A 519 -11.69 -13.92 -17.04
N GLU A 520 -11.09 -15.09 -17.19
CA GLU A 520 -10.64 -15.57 -18.49
C GLU A 520 -11.83 -16.08 -19.30
N GLU A 521 -12.16 -15.38 -20.37
CA GLU A 521 -13.27 -15.69 -21.29
C GLU A 521 -12.81 -15.50 -22.72
N ASP A 522 -13.38 -16.28 -23.64
CA ASP A 522 -13.16 -16.08 -25.06
C ASP A 522 -13.97 -14.89 -25.56
N MET A 523 -13.28 -13.99 -26.23
CA MET A 523 -13.79 -12.73 -26.75
C MET A 523 -13.65 -12.68 -28.27
N VAL A 524 -14.66 -12.20 -28.93
CA VAL A 524 -14.61 -11.80 -30.36
C VAL A 524 -14.16 -10.35 -30.41
N VAL A 525 -12.99 -10.09 -30.95
CA VAL A 525 -12.49 -8.73 -31.19
C VAL A 525 -12.76 -8.38 -32.66
N THR A 526 -13.32 -7.21 -32.88
CA THR A 526 -13.60 -6.70 -34.22
C THR A 526 -12.91 -5.36 -34.42
N CYS A 527 -12.25 -5.19 -35.58
CA CYS A 527 -11.63 -3.94 -35.99
C CYS A 527 -12.28 -3.50 -37.33
N THR A 528 -12.64 -2.23 -37.45
CA THR A 528 -13.17 -1.67 -38.67
C THR A 528 -12.10 -0.93 -39.46
N HIS A 529 -12.34 -0.76 -40.77
CA HIS A 529 -11.47 -0.04 -41.69
C HIS A 529 -11.14 1.40 -41.23
N HIS A 530 -12.10 2.08 -40.62
CA HIS A 530 -11.89 3.41 -40.04
C HIS A 530 -11.25 3.40 -38.64
N GLY A 531 -10.75 2.24 -38.18
CA GLY A 531 -10.01 2.10 -36.95
C GLY A 531 -10.86 2.14 -35.69
N TYR A 532 -12.11 1.67 -35.74
CA TYR A 532 -12.91 1.40 -34.53
C TYR A 532 -12.73 -0.04 -34.08
N ILE A 533 -12.46 -0.23 -32.81
CA ILE A 533 -12.25 -1.54 -32.20
C ILE A 533 -13.20 -1.77 -31.03
N LYS A 534 -13.67 -3.01 -30.89
CA LYS A 534 -14.46 -3.46 -29.73
C LYS A 534 -14.21 -4.93 -29.45
N ARG A 535 -14.54 -5.38 -28.24
CA ARG A 535 -14.63 -6.79 -27.87
C ARG A 535 -16.06 -7.15 -27.48
N ILE A 536 -16.44 -8.38 -27.73
CA ILE A 536 -17.77 -8.94 -27.41
C ILE A 536 -17.53 -10.34 -26.86
N ALA A 537 -18.21 -10.75 -25.80
CA ALA A 537 -18.10 -12.11 -25.29
C ALA A 537 -18.59 -13.12 -26.34
N GLU A 538 -17.82 -14.18 -26.62
CA GLU A 538 -18.16 -15.20 -27.60
C GLU A 538 -19.55 -15.82 -27.33
N ALA A 539 -19.88 -16.03 -26.04
CA ALA A 539 -21.19 -16.54 -25.60
C ALA A 539 -22.38 -15.70 -26.06
N THR A 540 -22.15 -14.43 -26.46
CA THR A 540 -23.20 -13.56 -27.04
C THR A 540 -23.60 -14.00 -28.46
N TYR A 541 -22.73 -14.74 -29.16
CA TYR A 541 -23.00 -15.35 -30.45
C TYR A 541 -23.61 -16.74 -30.22
N ARG A 542 -24.96 -16.81 -30.14
CA ARG A 542 -25.67 -18.09 -29.98
C ARG A 542 -25.43 -18.98 -31.20
N THR A 543 -25.01 -20.23 -30.92
CA THR A 543 -24.95 -21.27 -31.96
C THR A 543 -26.34 -21.50 -32.54
N GLN A 544 -26.48 -21.28 -33.84
CA GLN A 544 -27.71 -21.60 -34.59
C GLN A 544 -27.58 -22.97 -35.26
N ARG A 545 -28.71 -23.69 -35.41
CA ARG A 545 -28.74 -24.94 -36.14
C ARG A 545 -28.66 -24.63 -37.63
N ARG A 546 -28.19 -25.59 -38.46
CA ARG A 546 -28.21 -25.52 -39.93
C ARG A 546 -29.58 -25.09 -40.42
N GLY A 547 -29.64 -23.97 -41.22
CA GLY A 547 -30.88 -23.37 -41.73
C GLY A 547 -31.46 -22.25 -40.88
N GLY A 548 -30.73 -21.77 -39.83
CA GLY A 548 -31.10 -20.56 -39.09
C GLY A 548 -30.73 -19.29 -39.83
N VAL A 549 -31.44 -18.20 -39.53
CA VAL A 549 -31.11 -16.85 -40.02
C VAL A 549 -29.91 -16.38 -39.19
N GLY A 550 -28.75 -16.14 -39.76
CA GLY A 550 -27.52 -15.70 -39.10
C GLY A 550 -27.69 -14.38 -38.37
N ILE A 551 -26.69 -13.97 -37.66
CA ILE A 551 -26.73 -12.79 -36.80
C ILE A 551 -25.67 -11.80 -37.30
N SER A 552 -26.07 -10.55 -37.64
CA SER A 552 -25.13 -9.50 -38.05
C SER A 552 -24.06 -9.22 -36.97
N ALA A 553 -22.81 -9.25 -37.37
CA ALA A 553 -21.66 -9.06 -36.45
C ALA A 553 -21.45 -7.60 -35.96
N GLY A 554 -22.15 -6.63 -36.58
CA GLY A 554 -22.11 -5.22 -36.18
C GLY A 554 -22.98 -4.33 -37.05
N ALA A 555 -23.41 -3.20 -36.52
CA ALA A 555 -23.95 -2.10 -37.31
C ALA A 555 -22.79 -1.14 -37.63
N THR A 556 -22.40 -1.03 -38.86
CA THR A 556 -21.47 -0.04 -39.40
C THR A 556 -22.24 1.11 -40.03
N ARG A 557 -21.65 2.29 -40.18
CA ARG A 557 -22.20 3.33 -41.09
C ARG A 557 -22.07 2.83 -42.52
N GLU A 558 -22.83 3.41 -43.43
CA GLU A 558 -22.82 3.01 -44.86
C GLU A 558 -21.42 3.05 -45.51
N GLU A 559 -20.44 3.68 -44.85
CA GLU A 559 -19.07 3.88 -45.34
C GLU A 559 -17.99 3.12 -44.56
N ASP A 560 -18.32 2.35 -43.48
CA ASP A 560 -17.34 1.62 -42.65
C ASP A 560 -17.67 0.12 -42.61
N PHE A 561 -16.68 -0.76 -42.58
CA PHE A 561 -16.86 -2.21 -42.58
C PHE A 561 -15.86 -2.90 -41.67
N LEU A 562 -16.16 -4.14 -41.30
CA LEU A 562 -15.25 -4.95 -40.49
C LEU A 562 -14.08 -5.41 -41.35
N GLU A 563 -12.87 -5.01 -40.99
CA GLU A 563 -11.63 -5.41 -41.67
C GLU A 563 -11.02 -6.65 -41.02
N ASP A 564 -10.94 -6.67 -39.69
CA ASP A 564 -10.41 -7.80 -38.93
C ASP A 564 -11.43 -8.28 -37.90
N ILE A 565 -11.53 -9.60 -37.75
CA ILE A 565 -12.28 -10.30 -36.72
C ILE A 565 -11.48 -11.51 -36.25
N PHE A 566 -11.25 -11.63 -34.94
CA PHE A 566 -10.58 -12.79 -34.40
C PHE A 566 -11.08 -13.11 -32.98
N VAL A 567 -11.04 -14.41 -32.62
CA VAL A 567 -11.38 -14.89 -31.29
C VAL A 567 -10.12 -15.03 -30.48
N THR A 568 -10.16 -14.54 -29.28
CA THR A 568 -9.00 -14.61 -28.35
C THR A 568 -9.45 -14.50 -26.90
N SER A 569 -8.66 -15.05 -25.95
CA SER A 569 -8.92 -14.92 -24.52
C SER A 569 -8.78 -13.45 -24.06
N THR A 570 -9.58 -13.05 -23.06
CA THR A 570 -9.44 -11.76 -22.35
C THR A 570 -8.00 -11.47 -21.95
N HIS A 571 -7.24 -12.49 -21.57
CA HIS A 571 -5.86 -12.39 -21.10
C HIS A 571 -4.80 -12.39 -22.20
N SER A 572 -5.19 -12.67 -23.45
CA SER A 572 -4.27 -12.63 -24.59
C SER A 572 -3.79 -11.22 -24.88
N TYR A 573 -2.61 -11.11 -25.45
CA TYR A 573 -2.13 -9.84 -25.98
C TYR A 573 -2.60 -9.67 -27.42
N ILE A 574 -2.92 -8.42 -27.78
CA ILE A 574 -3.16 -8.02 -29.15
C ILE A 574 -2.03 -7.09 -29.54
N MET A 575 -1.34 -7.44 -30.63
CA MET A 575 -0.31 -6.60 -31.23
C MET A 575 -0.87 -5.80 -32.37
N PHE A 576 -0.46 -4.54 -32.44
CA PHE A 576 -0.79 -3.60 -33.49
C PHE A 576 0.47 -3.07 -34.12
N PHE A 577 0.50 -3.01 -35.45
CA PHE A 577 1.61 -2.45 -36.18
C PHE A 577 1.13 -1.25 -37.01
N THR A 578 1.97 -0.21 -37.13
CA THR A 578 1.62 1.03 -37.77
C THR A 578 2.43 1.26 -39.05
N ASN A 579 1.88 2.06 -39.96
CA ASN A 579 2.56 2.48 -41.20
C ASN A 579 3.94 3.13 -40.95
N LYS A 580 4.18 3.67 -39.74
CA LYS A 580 5.47 4.24 -39.34
C LYS A 580 6.47 3.22 -38.78
N GLY A 581 6.18 1.92 -38.87
CA GLY A 581 7.04 0.85 -38.41
C GLY A 581 7.11 0.72 -36.90
N ARG A 582 6.09 1.15 -36.17
CA ARG A 582 5.97 0.99 -34.73
C ARG A 582 5.05 -0.18 -34.39
N ALA A 583 5.34 -0.84 -33.26
CA ALA A 583 4.51 -1.87 -32.69
C ALA A 583 3.96 -1.43 -31.33
N PHE A 584 2.72 -1.77 -31.05
CA PHE A 584 2.04 -1.61 -29.77
C PHE A 584 1.50 -2.95 -29.31
N ARG A 585 1.36 -3.13 -28.02
CA ARG A 585 0.80 -4.33 -27.40
C ARG A 585 -0.13 -3.94 -26.27
N ILE A 586 -1.35 -4.40 -26.32
CA ILE A 586 -2.32 -4.25 -25.24
C ILE A 586 -2.97 -5.60 -24.93
N LYS A 587 -3.46 -5.75 -23.70
CA LYS A 587 -4.26 -6.91 -23.32
C LYS A 587 -5.66 -6.81 -23.93
N CYS A 588 -6.26 -7.94 -24.33
CA CYS A 588 -7.60 -7.97 -24.87
C CYS A 588 -8.62 -7.30 -23.95
N TYR A 589 -8.52 -7.51 -22.63
CA TYR A 589 -9.41 -6.88 -21.66
C TYR A 589 -9.29 -5.33 -21.60
N SER A 590 -8.22 -4.75 -22.11
CA SER A 590 -8.07 -3.29 -22.22
C SER A 590 -8.90 -2.67 -23.34
N ILE A 591 -9.41 -3.48 -24.26
CA ILE A 591 -10.36 -3.05 -25.29
C ILE A 591 -11.74 -2.98 -24.64
N PRO A 592 -12.46 -1.83 -24.76
CA PRO A 592 -13.78 -1.69 -24.19
C PRO A 592 -14.76 -2.75 -24.74
N GLU A 593 -15.50 -3.37 -23.83
CA GLU A 593 -16.60 -4.26 -24.19
C GLU A 593 -17.77 -3.43 -24.71
N ALA A 594 -18.37 -3.89 -25.76
CA ALA A 594 -19.49 -3.19 -26.40
C ALA A 594 -20.54 -4.17 -26.92
N SER A 595 -21.76 -3.69 -27.03
CA SER A 595 -22.82 -4.50 -27.61
C SER A 595 -22.52 -4.78 -29.12
N ARG A 596 -23.15 -5.82 -29.65
CA ARG A 596 -23.01 -6.21 -31.06
C ARG A 596 -23.27 -5.05 -32.02
N THR A 597 -24.28 -4.21 -31.77
CA THR A 597 -24.69 -3.08 -32.61
C THR A 597 -23.92 -1.79 -32.34
N ALA A 598 -23.08 -1.73 -31.28
CA ALA A 598 -22.29 -0.54 -30.97
C ALA A 598 -21.14 -0.37 -31.99
N LYS A 599 -20.77 0.89 -32.25
CA LYS A 599 -19.70 1.26 -33.19
C LYS A 599 -18.31 0.85 -32.72
N GLY A 600 -18.09 0.73 -31.37
CA GLY A 600 -16.78 0.52 -30.78
C GLY A 600 -16.05 1.82 -30.46
N THR A 601 -14.79 1.70 -30.01
CA THR A 601 -13.92 2.81 -29.58
C THR A 601 -12.87 3.07 -30.67
N PRO A 602 -12.58 4.34 -31.04
CA PRO A 602 -11.46 4.65 -31.91
C PRO A 602 -10.14 4.14 -31.36
N ILE A 603 -9.37 3.43 -32.16
CA ILE A 603 -8.09 2.82 -31.75
C ILE A 603 -7.07 3.85 -31.29
N VAL A 604 -7.15 5.09 -31.79
CA VAL A 604 -6.32 6.22 -31.37
C VAL A 604 -6.50 6.60 -29.87
N ASN A 605 -7.64 6.21 -29.28
CA ASN A 605 -7.89 6.39 -27.85
C ASN A 605 -7.21 5.31 -26.98
N LEU A 606 -6.82 4.20 -27.57
CA LEU A 606 -6.16 3.09 -26.88
C LEU A 606 -4.64 3.09 -27.09
N LEU A 607 -4.19 3.57 -28.26
CA LEU A 607 -2.78 3.59 -28.67
C LEU A 607 -2.29 5.03 -28.82
N GLN A 608 -1.07 5.32 -28.34
CA GLN A 608 -0.45 6.65 -28.50
C GLN A 608 0.11 6.84 -29.90
N LEU A 609 -0.78 7.00 -30.90
CA LEU A 609 -0.43 7.22 -32.28
C LEU A 609 0.01 8.66 -32.53
N GLN A 610 0.91 8.86 -33.49
CA GLN A 610 1.38 10.17 -33.95
C GLN A 610 0.47 10.69 -35.09
N THR A 611 0.61 11.98 -35.42
CA THR A 611 -0.11 12.57 -36.56
C THR A 611 0.24 11.85 -37.87
N GLY A 612 -0.76 11.39 -38.60
CA GLY A 612 -0.59 10.62 -39.84
C GLY A 612 -0.12 9.17 -39.60
N GLU A 613 -0.20 8.65 -38.39
CA GLU A 613 0.07 7.25 -38.06
C GLU A 613 -1.26 6.46 -37.96
N PHE A 614 -1.35 5.34 -38.66
CA PHE A 614 -2.51 4.43 -38.61
C PHE A 614 -2.04 2.98 -38.49
N VAL A 615 -2.94 2.12 -38.02
CA VAL A 615 -2.67 0.68 -37.86
C VAL A 615 -2.75 -0.02 -39.22
N THR A 616 -1.76 -0.83 -39.56
CA THR A 616 -1.68 -1.61 -40.81
C THR A 616 -1.89 -3.10 -40.58
N ALA A 617 -1.74 -3.59 -39.36
CA ALA A 617 -2.00 -4.98 -39.02
C ALA A 617 -2.31 -5.12 -37.51
N ALA A 618 -3.25 -6.01 -37.19
CA ALA A 618 -3.60 -6.37 -35.81
C ALA A 618 -3.82 -7.89 -35.72
N PHE A 619 -3.22 -8.53 -34.69
CA PHE A 619 -3.44 -9.95 -34.43
C PHE A 619 -3.19 -10.34 -32.98
N PRO A 620 -3.89 -11.39 -32.47
CA PRO A 620 -3.74 -11.87 -31.13
C PRO A 620 -2.46 -12.71 -30.96
N ILE A 621 -1.85 -12.61 -29.76
CA ILE A 621 -0.76 -13.49 -29.34
C ILE A 621 -1.18 -14.16 -28.03
N GLY A 622 -1.31 -15.47 -28.02
CA GLY A 622 -1.63 -16.27 -26.86
C GLY A 622 -0.50 -16.28 -25.83
N ARG A 623 -0.84 -16.54 -24.55
CA ARG A 623 0.15 -16.67 -23.43
C ARG A 623 1.23 -17.73 -23.70
N GLN A 624 0.92 -18.78 -24.45
CA GLN A 624 1.79 -19.94 -24.71
C GLN A 624 2.52 -19.88 -26.04
N THR A 625 2.46 -18.77 -26.79
CA THR A 625 3.17 -18.62 -28.04
C THR A 625 4.65 -18.37 -27.73
N GLU A 626 5.39 -19.43 -27.42
CA GLU A 626 6.84 -19.44 -27.32
C GLU A 626 7.41 -19.78 -28.70
N GLY A 627 8.16 -18.85 -29.30
CA GLY A 627 8.78 -19.01 -30.61
C GLY A 627 8.03 -18.30 -31.73
N GLY A 628 8.52 -18.43 -32.95
CA GLY A 628 7.99 -17.76 -34.13
C GLY A 628 8.65 -16.42 -34.45
N TYR A 629 8.30 -15.90 -35.60
CA TYR A 629 8.88 -14.68 -36.17
C TYR A 629 7.80 -13.72 -36.66
N LEU A 630 8.10 -12.45 -36.59
CA LEU A 630 7.34 -11.40 -37.26
C LEU A 630 8.03 -11.06 -38.58
N VAL A 631 7.30 -11.16 -39.68
CA VAL A 631 7.76 -10.81 -41.02
C VAL A 631 7.08 -9.52 -41.41
N LEU A 632 7.89 -8.48 -41.65
CA LEU A 632 7.41 -7.11 -41.93
C LEU A 632 7.81 -6.76 -43.38
N CYS A 633 6.88 -6.16 -44.13
CA CYS A 633 7.10 -5.71 -45.50
C CYS A 633 6.77 -4.23 -45.68
N THR A 634 7.65 -3.50 -46.40
CA THR A 634 7.48 -2.08 -46.64
C THR A 634 7.08 -1.79 -48.07
N ARG A 635 6.54 -0.60 -48.30
CA ARG A 635 6.10 -0.09 -49.60
C ARG A 635 7.21 -0.04 -50.65
N GLN A 636 8.47 0.21 -50.24
CA GLN A 636 9.63 0.20 -51.13
C GLN A 636 10.25 -1.18 -51.32
N GLY A 637 9.54 -2.25 -50.96
CA GLY A 637 9.97 -3.63 -51.20
C GLY A 637 11.07 -4.11 -50.30
N VAL A 638 11.15 -3.65 -49.07
CA VAL A 638 12.04 -4.14 -48.03
C VAL A 638 11.31 -5.12 -47.14
N ILE A 639 11.90 -6.28 -46.86
CA ILE A 639 11.35 -7.30 -45.98
C ILE A 639 12.30 -7.51 -44.80
N LYS A 640 11.71 -7.83 -43.65
CA LYS A 640 12.47 -8.08 -42.40
C LYS A 640 11.81 -9.19 -41.59
N LYS A 641 12.62 -10.10 -41.05
CA LYS A 641 12.21 -11.17 -40.16
C LYS A 641 12.81 -10.89 -38.77
N THR A 642 12.01 -10.86 -37.74
CA THR A 642 12.44 -10.58 -36.35
C THR A 642 11.81 -11.59 -35.41
N PRO A 643 12.56 -12.17 -34.41
CA PRO A 643 11.99 -13.09 -33.44
C PRO A 643 10.88 -12.42 -32.62
N LEU A 644 9.81 -13.15 -32.36
CA LEU A 644 8.68 -12.64 -31.54
C LEU A 644 9.13 -12.27 -30.14
N SER A 645 10.15 -12.97 -29.58
CA SER A 645 10.73 -12.69 -28.28
C SER A 645 11.29 -11.27 -28.13
N ASP A 646 11.72 -10.64 -29.24
CA ASP A 646 12.21 -9.26 -29.25
C ASP A 646 11.09 -8.23 -28.90
N PHE A 647 9.83 -8.65 -28.96
CA PHE A 647 8.65 -7.83 -28.69
C PHE A 647 8.00 -8.14 -27.32
N SER A 648 8.68 -8.89 -26.45
CA SER A 648 8.16 -9.26 -25.11
C SER A 648 7.90 -8.05 -24.20
N ASN A 649 8.66 -6.96 -24.36
CA ASN A 649 8.60 -5.76 -23.52
C ASN A 649 8.29 -4.50 -24.34
N ILE A 650 7.01 -4.29 -24.65
CA ILE A 650 6.56 -3.07 -25.34
C ILE A 650 5.97 -2.09 -24.31
N ARG A 651 6.54 -0.88 -24.23
CA ARG A 651 6.04 0.20 -23.37
C ARG A 651 4.78 0.83 -23.97
N LYS A 652 3.98 1.53 -23.15
CA LYS A 652 2.73 2.21 -23.60
C LYS A 652 2.94 3.17 -24.80
N GLY A 653 4.11 3.79 -24.90
CA GLY A 653 4.45 4.67 -26.03
C GLY A 653 4.79 3.95 -27.34
N GLY A 654 4.64 2.61 -27.38
CA GLY A 654 5.03 1.80 -28.55
C GLY A 654 6.54 1.56 -28.65
N LEU A 655 6.91 0.74 -29.62
CA LEU A 655 8.27 0.29 -29.87
C LEU A 655 8.55 0.33 -31.36
N ILE A 656 9.76 0.71 -31.76
CA ILE A 656 10.17 0.62 -33.17
C ILE A 656 10.30 -0.87 -33.54
N ALA A 657 9.44 -1.31 -34.48
CA ALA A 657 9.49 -2.66 -35.02
C ALA A 657 10.42 -2.75 -36.23
N GLN A 658 10.50 -1.69 -37.02
CA GLN A 658 11.39 -1.58 -38.17
C GLN A 658 11.82 -0.13 -38.38
N ASN A 659 13.09 0.12 -38.61
CA ASN A 659 13.57 1.43 -39.05
C ASN A 659 13.28 1.59 -40.55
N LEU A 660 12.32 2.45 -40.86
CA LEU A 660 11.93 2.77 -42.22
C LEU A 660 12.93 3.75 -42.86
N ARG A 661 13.11 3.63 -44.18
CA ARG A 661 13.82 4.59 -44.99
C ARG A 661 12.97 5.86 -45.17
N GLU A 662 13.58 6.93 -45.59
CA GLU A 662 12.89 8.18 -45.86
C GLU A 662 11.81 7.98 -46.95
N GLY A 663 10.58 8.36 -46.65
CA GLY A 663 9.45 8.19 -47.55
C GLY A 663 8.96 6.75 -47.72
N ASP A 664 9.40 5.79 -46.87
CA ASP A 664 8.89 4.41 -46.88
C ASP A 664 7.81 4.21 -45.79
N GLU A 665 6.95 3.25 -45.99
CA GLU A 665 5.86 2.91 -45.05
C GLU A 665 5.80 1.38 -44.87
N LEU A 666 5.50 0.95 -43.63
CA LEU A 666 5.16 -0.45 -43.36
C LEU A 666 3.75 -0.72 -43.89
N ILE A 667 3.59 -1.75 -44.71
CA ILE A 667 2.31 -2.06 -45.37
C ILE A 667 1.72 -3.37 -44.87
N SER A 668 2.55 -4.35 -44.50
CA SER A 668 2.05 -5.68 -44.12
C SER A 668 2.95 -6.29 -43.03
N VAL A 669 2.33 -7.04 -42.13
CA VAL A 669 3.01 -7.81 -41.08
C VAL A 669 2.34 -9.17 -40.96
N ALA A 670 3.15 -10.25 -40.95
CA ALA A 670 2.68 -11.61 -40.75
C ALA A 670 3.40 -12.29 -39.61
N LEU A 671 2.70 -13.13 -38.85
CA LEU A 671 3.28 -14.04 -37.87
C LEU A 671 3.61 -15.37 -38.57
N SER A 672 4.85 -15.83 -38.44
CA SER A 672 5.38 -17.03 -39.08
C SER A 672 5.96 -18.03 -38.09
N ALA A 673 5.88 -19.31 -38.42
CA ALA A 673 6.55 -20.39 -37.67
C ALA A 673 8.03 -20.55 -38.01
N GLY A 674 8.49 -19.97 -39.14
CA GLY A 674 9.91 -19.97 -39.52
C GLY A 674 10.23 -20.74 -40.86
N ASP A 675 9.24 -21.40 -41.43
CA ASP A 675 9.35 -22.22 -42.66
C ASP A 675 8.29 -21.93 -43.73
N ASP A 676 7.66 -20.77 -43.60
CA ASP A 676 6.61 -20.34 -44.52
C ASP A 676 7.14 -19.81 -45.84
N GLU A 677 6.22 -19.61 -46.79
CA GLU A 677 6.47 -18.95 -48.07
C GLU A 677 5.65 -17.67 -48.18
N PHE A 678 6.25 -16.63 -48.73
CA PHE A 678 5.61 -15.35 -48.93
C PHE A 678 5.48 -14.98 -50.40
N ILE A 679 4.34 -14.39 -50.75
CA ILE A 679 4.14 -13.75 -52.03
C ILE A 679 3.94 -12.26 -51.85
N ILE A 680 4.66 -11.47 -52.64
CA ILE A 680 4.61 -10.01 -52.62
C ILE A 680 4.13 -9.53 -53.98
N GLY A 681 3.17 -8.61 -54.00
CA GLY A 681 2.63 -7.97 -55.20
C GLY A 681 3.03 -6.52 -55.33
N THR A 682 3.27 -6.05 -56.58
CA THR A 682 3.57 -4.64 -56.86
C THR A 682 2.46 -3.96 -57.62
N ARG A 683 2.39 -2.64 -57.55
CA ARG A 683 1.40 -1.80 -58.17
C ARG A 683 1.38 -1.97 -59.71
N ASP A 684 2.55 -2.24 -60.31
CA ASP A 684 2.67 -2.48 -61.78
C ASP A 684 2.35 -3.93 -62.17
N GLY A 685 1.78 -4.71 -61.24
CA GLY A 685 1.27 -6.06 -61.53
C GLY A 685 2.35 -7.17 -61.54
N MET A 686 3.51 -6.90 -60.95
CA MET A 686 4.55 -7.92 -60.75
C MET A 686 4.34 -8.61 -59.41
N SER A 687 4.80 -9.86 -59.28
CA SER A 687 4.84 -10.60 -58.03
C SER A 687 6.12 -11.42 -57.86
N ILE A 688 6.51 -11.66 -56.64
CA ILE A 688 7.61 -12.58 -56.31
C ILE A 688 7.17 -13.49 -55.15
N ARG A 689 7.37 -14.82 -55.32
CA ARG A 689 7.17 -15.83 -54.26
C ARG A 689 8.52 -16.38 -53.86
N PHE A 690 8.84 -16.41 -52.56
CA PHE A 690 10.08 -16.92 -52.05
C PHE A 690 9.88 -17.53 -50.65
N SER A 691 10.84 -18.42 -50.26
CA SER A 691 10.85 -19.02 -48.93
C SER A 691 11.28 -18.01 -47.86
N GLU A 692 10.66 -18.09 -46.70
CA GLU A 692 11.06 -17.33 -45.51
C GLU A 692 12.52 -17.53 -45.14
N GLN A 693 13.08 -18.71 -45.45
CA GLN A 693 14.49 -19.02 -45.14
C GLN A 693 15.45 -18.14 -45.92
N ASP A 694 15.04 -17.56 -47.03
CA ASP A 694 15.83 -16.55 -47.75
C ASP A 694 16.00 -15.23 -46.98
N VAL A 695 15.18 -15.03 -45.91
CA VAL A 695 15.19 -13.83 -45.08
C VAL A 695 15.85 -14.18 -43.74
N ARG A 696 17.08 -13.72 -43.52
CA ARG A 696 17.76 -13.91 -42.25
C ARG A 696 17.03 -13.21 -41.13
N SER A 697 17.06 -13.81 -39.94
CA SER A 697 16.56 -13.17 -38.72
C SER A 697 17.39 -11.94 -38.36
N MET A 698 16.76 -10.82 -37.98
CA MET A 698 17.37 -9.54 -37.70
C MET A 698 16.70 -8.90 -36.48
N GLY A 699 17.48 -8.12 -35.71
CA GLY A 699 16.95 -7.37 -34.56
C GLY A 699 16.02 -6.22 -34.96
N ARG A 700 15.23 -5.72 -34.05
CA ARG A 700 14.18 -4.70 -34.25
C ARG A 700 14.65 -3.44 -34.98
N ASN A 701 15.84 -2.93 -34.64
CA ASN A 701 16.39 -1.70 -35.20
C ASN A 701 16.96 -1.83 -36.64
N ALA A 702 16.86 -3.01 -37.23
CA ALA A 702 17.30 -3.19 -38.61
C ALA A 702 16.26 -2.64 -39.59
N SER A 703 16.71 -2.12 -40.74
CA SER A 703 15.80 -1.67 -41.82
C SER A 703 15.30 -2.83 -42.66
N GLY A 704 15.96 -3.98 -42.65
CA GLY A 704 15.55 -5.15 -43.45
C GLY A 704 16.43 -5.32 -44.73
N VAL A 705 16.00 -6.24 -45.54
CA VAL A 705 16.64 -6.60 -46.82
C VAL A 705 15.66 -6.44 -47.98
N ARG A 706 16.21 -6.29 -49.19
CA ARG A 706 15.36 -6.17 -50.41
C ARG A 706 14.61 -7.49 -50.64
N ALA A 707 13.30 -7.41 -50.75
CA ALA A 707 12.41 -8.52 -51.10
C ALA A 707 12.22 -8.66 -52.62
N ILE A 708 11.93 -7.54 -53.29
CA ILE A 708 11.71 -7.43 -54.71
C ILE A 708 12.47 -6.25 -55.29
N LYS A 709 12.93 -6.34 -56.56
CA LYS A 709 13.47 -5.23 -57.31
C LYS A 709 12.37 -4.47 -58.05
N LEU A 710 11.99 -3.33 -57.50
CA LEU A 710 10.95 -2.47 -58.08
C LEU A 710 11.48 -1.73 -59.33
N SER A 711 10.61 -1.46 -60.28
CA SER A 711 10.81 -0.53 -61.40
C SER A 711 10.68 0.92 -60.88
N GLU A 712 11.12 1.88 -61.71
CA GLU A 712 10.97 3.29 -61.38
C GLU A 712 9.48 3.69 -61.24
N GLY A 713 9.10 4.26 -60.10
CA GLY A 713 7.74 4.64 -59.80
C GLY A 713 6.81 3.50 -59.34
N ASP A 714 7.28 2.24 -59.28
CA ASP A 714 6.51 1.10 -58.76
C ASP A 714 6.66 0.97 -57.23
N CYS A 715 5.68 0.36 -56.59
CA CYS A 715 5.68 0.11 -55.15
C CYS A 715 4.99 -1.22 -54.82
N VAL A 716 5.35 -1.79 -53.67
CA VAL A 716 4.66 -2.97 -53.12
C VAL A 716 3.28 -2.53 -52.63
N VAL A 717 2.27 -3.35 -52.95
CA VAL A 717 0.85 -3.12 -52.54
C VAL A 717 0.44 -4.06 -51.42
N ASP A 718 0.97 -5.32 -51.41
CA ASP A 718 0.58 -6.30 -50.41
C ASP A 718 1.65 -7.41 -50.27
N MET A 719 1.61 -8.11 -49.12
CA MET A 719 2.37 -9.31 -48.82
C MET A 719 1.46 -10.31 -48.12
N SER A 720 1.39 -11.52 -48.64
CA SER A 720 0.61 -12.61 -48.06
C SER A 720 1.45 -13.87 -47.86
N MET A 721 1.12 -14.66 -46.83
CA MET A 721 1.65 -16.00 -46.65
C MET A 721 0.96 -16.96 -47.57
N VAL A 722 1.69 -17.80 -48.25
CA VAL A 722 1.17 -18.79 -49.18
C VAL A 722 0.89 -20.09 -48.43
N LYS A 723 -0.29 -20.64 -48.60
CA LYS A 723 -0.70 -21.93 -48.07
C LYS A 723 -0.91 -22.93 -49.22
N PRO A 724 -0.48 -24.17 -49.06
CA PRO A 724 -0.71 -25.21 -50.09
C PRO A 724 -2.22 -25.36 -50.42
N GLY A 725 -2.55 -25.38 -51.73
CA GLY A 725 -3.93 -25.49 -52.19
C GLY A 725 -4.76 -24.21 -52.16
N SER A 726 -4.13 -23.07 -51.83
CA SER A 726 -4.79 -21.76 -51.84
C SER A 726 -4.80 -21.11 -53.24
N CYS A 727 -5.57 -20.02 -53.38
CA CYS A 727 -5.56 -19.18 -54.57
C CYS A 727 -5.03 -17.78 -54.27
N VAL A 728 -4.27 -17.22 -55.18
CA VAL A 728 -3.85 -15.84 -55.18
C VAL A 728 -4.88 -14.97 -55.86
N ILE A 729 -5.45 -14.01 -55.16
CA ILE A 729 -6.43 -13.02 -55.64
C ILE A 729 -5.66 -11.77 -56.04
N ALA A 730 -5.85 -11.31 -57.24
CA ALA A 730 -5.29 -10.05 -57.78
C ALA A 730 -6.40 -9.10 -58.19
N ILE A 731 -6.39 -7.84 -57.67
CA ILE A 731 -7.42 -6.83 -57.93
C ILE A 731 -6.78 -5.51 -58.30
N THR A 732 -7.40 -4.84 -59.29
CA THR A 732 -6.92 -3.56 -59.80
C THR A 732 -7.83 -2.38 -59.45
N GLU A 733 -7.33 -1.16 -59.60
CA GLU A 733 -8.04 0.10 -59.31
C GLU A 733 -9.31 0.32 -60.13
N ASN A 734 -9.40 -0.26 -61.33
CA ASN A 734 -10.59 -0.19 -62.16
C ASN A 734 -11.57 -1.35 -61.93
N GLY A 735 -11.47 -2.06 -60.81
CA GLY A 735 -12.43 -3.09 -60.40
C GLY A 735 -12.32 -4.41 -61.16
N MET A 736 -11.22 -4.66 -61.84
CA MET A 736 -10.94 -5.96 -62.47
C MET A 736 -10.23 -6.86 -61.46
N GLY A 737 -10.59 -8.15 -61.41
CA GLY A 737 -9.97 -9.09 -60.47
C GLY A 737 -10.01 -10.51 -60.98
N LYS A 738 -9.22 -11.40 -60.35
CA LYS A 738 -9.13 -12.83 -60.68
C LYS A 738 -8.58 -13.62 -59.52
N ARG A 739 -8.81 -14.94 -59.52
CA ARG A 739 -8.06 -15.92 -58.73
C ARG A 739 -7.09 -16.67 -59.65
N THR A 740 -5.97 -17.05 -59.09
CA THR A 740 -4.99 -17.88 -59.76
C THR A 740 -4.43 -18.88 -58.75
N GLU A 741 -4.33 -20.14 -59.11
CA GLU A 741 -3.77 -21.19 -58.23
C GLU A 741 -2.36 -20.82 -57.82
N GLU A 742 -1.99 -21.13 -56.58
CA GLU A 742 -0.69 -20.78 -56.02
C GLU A 742 0.49 -21.39 -56.74
N ASP A 743 0.30 -22.59 -57.35
CA ASP A 743 1.29 -23.30 -58.14
C ASP A 743 1.71 -22.53 -59.41
N ALA A 744 0.84 -21.63 -59.93
CA ALA A 744 1.19 -20.78 -61.07
C ALA A 744 2.27 -19.73 -60.72
N TYR A 745 2.60 -19.55 -59.42
CA TYR A 745 3.60 -18.65 -58.93
C TYR A 745 4.81 -19.45 -58.45
N ARG A 746 5.79 -19.66 -59.33
CA ARG A 746 7.03 -20.41 -58.97
C ARG A 746 7.78 -19.74 -57.83
N VAL A 747 8.35 -20.53 -56.93
CA VAL A 747 9.25 -20.08 -55.90
C VAL A 747 10.55 -19.55 -56.54
N GLN A 748 11.03 -18.38 -56.08
CA GLN A 748 12.19 -17.69 -56.62
C GLN A 748 13.07 -17.23 -55.43
N GLY A 749 14.37 -16.90 -55.69
CA GLY A 749 15.16 -16.20 -54.72
C GLY A 749 14.68 -14.74 -54.56
N ARG A 750 14.72 -14.20 -53.36
CA ARG A 750 14.37 -12.79 -53.09
C ARG A 750 15.22 -11.80 -53.86
N ALA A 751 14.79 -10.53 -53.96
CA ALA A 751 15.47 -9.42 -54.66
C ALA A 751 15.48 -9.54 -56.20
N GLY A 752 14.75 -10.51 -56.78
CA GLY A 752 14.49 -10.60 -58.23
C GLY A 752 13.48 -9.56 -58.73
N LYS A 753 13.28 -9.48 -60.05
CA LYS A 753 12.22 -8.64 -60.67
C LYS A 753 10.84 -9.25 -60.50
N GLY A 754 10.73 -10.52 -60.09
CA GLY A 754 9.47 -11.25 -60.02
C GLY A 754 8.94 -11.70 -61.41
N ILE A 755 7.65 -12.08 -61.35
CA ILE A 755 6.89 -12.54 -62.53
C ILE A 755 5.58 -11.74 -62.60
N ILE A 756 4.96 -11.65 -63.78
CA ILE A 756 3.69 -10.95 -63.98
C ILE A 756 2.60 -11.69 -63.18
N ALA A 757 1.96 -11.03 -62.24
CA ALA A 757 0.77 -11.51 -61.55
C ALA A 757 -0.50 -11.15 -62.27
N MET A 758 -0.57 -9.98 -62.88
CA MET A 758 -1.70 -9.46 -63.63
C MET A 758 -1.21 -8.60 -64.77
N ASN A 759 -1.86 -8.69 -65.91
CA ASN A 759 -1.55 -7.88 -67.08
C ASN A 759 -2.17 -6.49 -66.88
N ILE A 760 -1.36 -5.49 -66.58
CA ILE A 760 -1.76 -4.11 -66.31
C ILE A 760 -1.87 -3.33 -67.61
N THR A 761 -3.04 -2.76 -67.89
CA THR A 761 -3.37 -1.93 -69.05
C THR A 761 -4.17 -0.70 -68.61
N GLU A 762 -4.40 0.26 -69.52
CA GLU A 762 -5.26 1.41 -69.19
C GLU A 762 -6.68 0.97 -68.79
N LYS A 763 -7.18 -0.15 -69.35
CA LYS A 763 -8.46 -0.75 -68.98
C LYS A 763 -8.51 -1.34 -67.61
N THR A 764 -7.45 -1.95 -67.12
CA THR A 764 -7.41 -2.59 -65.81
C THR A 764 -7.07 -1.59 -64.73
N GLY A 765 -6.27 -0.58 -65.02
CA GLY A 765 -5.66 0.26 -64.01
C GLY A 765 -4.57 -0.49 -63.27
N LYS A 766 -3.97 0.12 -62.26
CA LYS A 766 -2.87 -0.45 -61.45
C LYS A 766 -3.36 -1.51 -60.45
N LEU A 767 -2.48 -2.42 -60.00
CA LEU A 767 -2.81 -3.41 -58.98
C LEU A 767 -2.97 -2.71 -57.61
N VAL A 768 -4.03 -3.05 -56.86
CA VAL A 768 -4.37 -2.53 -55.54
C VAL A 768 -4.14 -3.59 -54.48
N CYS A 769 -4.40 -4.87 -54.79
CA CYS A 769 -4.36 -5.95 -53.80
C CYS A 769 -3.81 -7.24 -54.44
N LEU A 770 -3.01 -7.97 -53.63
CA LEU A 770 -2.58 -9.33 -53.91
C LEU A 770 -2.66 -10.18 -52.65
N LYS A 771 -3.79 -10.85 -52.42
CA LYS A 771 -4.06 -11.63 -51.23
C LYS A 771 -4.13 -13.13 -51.53
N VAL A 772 -3.86 -13.96 -50.54
CA VAL A 772 -4.02 -15.41 -50.59
C VAL A 772 -5.29 -15.79 -49.84
N SER A 773 -6.11 -16.65 -50.47
CA SER A 773 -7.38 -17.13 -49.92
C SER A 773 -7.55 -18.64 -50.09
N GLU A 774 -8.15 -19.29 -49.10
CA GLU A 774 -8.55 -20.69 -49.15
C GLU A 774 -9.93 -20.89 -49.82
N GLY A 775 -10.61 -19.82 -50.17
CA GLY A 775 -11.88 -19.85 -50.91
C GLY A 775 -13.14 -19.74 -50.04
N ASN A 776 -13.01 -19.74 -48.73
CA ASN A 776 -14.11 -19.71 -47.76
C ASN A 776 -14.40 -18.30 -47.21
N GLU A 777 -13.88 -17.28 -47.87
CA GLU A 777 -14.02 -15.89 -47.45
C GLU A 777 -14.84 -15.09 -48.46
N ASP A 778 -15.28 -13.92 -48.07
CA ASP A 778 -15.84 -12.90 -48.94
C ASP A 778 -14.83 -11.79 -49.18
N LEU A 779 -14.80 -11.30 -50.39
CA LEU A 779 -13.98 -10.17 -50.79
C LEU A 779 -14.80 -8.88 -50.70
N MET A 780 -14.25 -7.94 -49.87
CA MET A 780 -14.80 -6.58 -49.74
C MET A 780 -14.01 -5.63 -50.63
N LEU A 781 -14.62 -5.07 -51.68
CA LEU A 781 -13.99 -4.02 -52.50
C LEU A 781 -14.57 -2.66 -52.10
N ILE A 782 -13.66 -1.72 -51.85
CA ILE A 782 -13.99 -0.37 -51.36
C ILE A 782 -13.53 0.63 -52.42
N ARG A 783 -14.45 1.46 -52.86
CA ARG A 783 -14.17 2.56 -53.72
C ARG A 783 -13.76 3.80 -52.96
N ASP A 784 -13.06 4.74 -53.59
CA ASP A 784 -12.52 5.95 -52.95
C ASP A 784 -13.60 6.95 -52.46
N ASP A 785 -14.86 6.79 -52.87
CA ASP A 785 -16.04 7.52 -52.37
C ASP A 785 -16.81 6.80 -51.26
N GLY A 786 -16.26 5.64 -50.75
CA GLY A 786 -16.86 4.86 -49.67
C GLY A 786 -17.87 3.79 -50.10
N VAL A 787 -18.15 3.62 -51.41
CA VAL A 787 -19.02 2.55 -51.87
C VAL A 787 -18.32 1.20 -51.69
N VAL A 788 -18.99 0.28 -51.02
CA VAL A 788 -18.48 -1.07 -50.74
C VAL A 788 -19.32 -2.12 -51.44
N ILE A 789 -18.69 -3.07 -52.10
CA ILE A 789 -19.33 -4.30 -52.54
C ILE A 789 -18.70 -5.54 -51.89
N ARG A 790 -19.51 -6.54 -51.65
CA ARG A 790 -19.13 -7.84 -51.11
C ARG A 790 -19.32 -8.91 -52.16
N VAL A 791 -18.26 -9.68 -52.43
CA VAL A 791 -18.24 -10.72 -53.44
C VAL A 791 -17.67 -12.01 -52.81
N PRO A 792 -18.44 -13.12 -52.83
CA PRO A 792 -17.90 -14.40 -52.37
C PRO A 792 -16.70 -14.80 -53.25
N VAL A 793 -15.59 -15.15 -52.61
CA VAL A 793 -14.30 -15.49 -53.27
C VAL A 793 -14.50 -16.65 -54.26
N ASP A 794 -15.30 -17.66 -53.89
CA ASP A 794 -15.58 -18.83 -54.73
C ASP A 794 -16.24 -18.49 -56.08
N THR A 795 -16.94 -17.38 -56.19
CA THR A 795 -17.58 -16.91 -57.42
C THR A 795 -16.62 -16.26 -58.41
N ILE A 796 -15.41 -15.91 -57.97
CA ILE A 796 -14.39 -15.29 -58.80
C ILE A 796 -13.72 -16.36 -59.68
N SER A 797 -13.62 -16.12 -60.95
CA SER A 797 -13.03 -17.07 -61.91
C SER A 797 -11.56 -17.35 -61.61
N VAL A 798 -11.21 -18.65 -61.61
CA VAL A 798 -9.80 -19.11 -61.56
C VAL A 798 -9.24 -19.05 -62.97
N ILE A 799 -8.25 -18.19 -63.20
CA ILE A 799 -7.64 -17.97 -64.51
C ILE A 799 -6.13 -17.81 -64.40
N SER A 800 -5.44 -17.99 -65.52
CA SER A 800 -4.00 -17.93 -65.57
C SER A 800 -3.44 -16.56 -65.18
N ARG A 801 -2.18 -16.56 -64.70
CA ARG A 801 -1.46 -15.44 -64.14
C ARG A 801 -1.36 -14.22 -65.08
N ASN A 802 -1.00 -14.43 -66.35
CA ASN A 802 -0.80 -13.32 -67.31
C ASN A 802 -2.12 -12.97 -68.06
N THR A 803 -3.15 -12.56 -67.30
CA THR A 803 -4.46 -12.14 -67.82
C THR A 803 -4.90 -10.84 -67.19
N GLN A 804 -5.93 -10.19 -67.81
CA GLN A 804 -6.49 -8.93 -67.31
C GLN A 804 -7.57 -9.13 -66.22
N GLY A 805 -7.96 -10.37 -65.91
CA GLY A 805 -9.06 -10.66 -64.98
C GLY A 805 -10.45 -10.43 -65.55
N VAL A 806 -11.46 -10.58 -64.69
CA VAL A 806 -12.88 -10.29 -64.95
C VAL A 806 -13.30 -9.08 -64.15
N ARG A 807 -14.41 -8.44 -64.54
CA ARG A 807 -14.96 -7.28 -63.82
C ARG A 807 -15.65 -7.76 -62.57
N LEU A 808 -15.12 -7.37 -61.38
CA LEU A 808 -15.71 -7.64 -60.06
C LEU A 808 -16.57 -6.49 -59.57
N MET A 809 -16.20 -5.24 -59.91
CA MET A 809 -16.91 -4.03 -59.53
C MET A 809 -17.02 -3.08 -60.74
N LYS A 810 -18.18 -2.49 -60.97
CA LYS A 810 -18.33 -1.42 -61.94
C LYS A 810 -17.83 -0.11 -61.29
N ILE A 811 -16.83 0.49 -61.91
CA ILE A 811 -16.28 1.78 -61.46
C ILE A 811 -16.76 2.88 -62.42
N ASP A 812 -17.28 3.97 -61.84
CA ASP A 812 -17.70 5.15 -62.58
C ASP A 812 -16.50 6.04 -62.91
N GLU A 813 -16.60 6.90 -63.91
CA GLU A 813 -15.52 7.80 -64.33
C GLU A 813 -15.10 8.69 -63.16
N GLY A 814 -13.79 8.74 -62.87
CA GLY A 814 -13.18 9.52 -61.81
C GLY A 814 -13.01 8.78 -60.48
N HIS A 815 -13.57 7.59 -60.34
CA HIS A 815 -13.45 6.77 -59.15
C HIS A 815 -12.51 5.56 -59.36
N ARG A 816 -12.06 4.94 -58.26
CA ARG A 816 -11.20 3.76 -58.25
C ARG A 816 -11.40 2.91 -57.00
N VAL A 817 -11.03 1.65 -57.06
CA VAL A 817 -10.91 0.80 -55.87
C VAL A 817 -9.76 1.33 -55.04
N ALA A 818 -10.07 1.72 -53.82
CA ALA A 818 -9.11 2.29 -52.87
C ALA A 818 -8.49 1.22 -51.96
N SER A 819 -9.28 0.23 -51.52
CA SER A 819 -8.87 -0.84 -50.61
C SER A 819 -9.61 -2.13 -50.86
N VAL A 820 -9.01 -3.26 -50.42
CA VAL A 820 -9.61 -4.57 -50.52
C VAL A 820 -9.32 -5.38 -49.28
N ALA A 821 -10.34 -5.97 -48.65
CA ALA A 821 -10.21 -6.84 -47.49
C ALA A 821 -10.84 -8.22 -47.75
N LEU A 822 -10.33 -9.24 -47.03
CA LEU A 822 -10.99 -10.55 -46.94
C LEU A 822 -11.77 -10.59 -45.63
N ALA A 823 -13.02 -10.97 -45.66
CA ALA A 823 -13.89 -11.12 -44.51
C ALA A 823 -14.42 -12.56 -44.42
N PRO A 824 -14.73 -13.09 -43.23
CA PRO A 824 -15.40 -14.39 -43.14
C PRO A 824 -16.68 -14.44 -43.97
N HIS A 825 -16.91 -15.57 -44.64
CA HIS A 825 -18.16 -15.75 -45.41
C HIS A 825 -19.36 -15.76 -44.46
N ASN A 826 -20.36 -14.91 -44.77
CA ASN A 826 -21.64 -14.86 -44.04
C ASN A 826 -22.72 -15.45 -44.93
N ASP A 827 -23.27 -16.58 -44.56
CA ASP A 827 -24.39 -17.25 -45.25
C ASP A 827 -25.72 -16.48 -45.27
N ASP A 828 -25.75 -15.21 -44.81
CA ASP A 828 -26.96 -14.51 -44.37
C ASP A 828 -27.56 -13.41 -45.25
N GLU A 829 -27.10 -13.20 -46.47
CA GLU A 829 -27.85 -12.32 -47.39
C GLU A 829 -28.72 -13.16 -48.34
N PRO A 830 -30.06 -12.94 -48.32
CA PRO A 830 -30.91 -13.52 -49.36
C PRO A 830 -30.48 -12.90 -50.68
N GLN A 831 -30.09 -13.75 -51.63
CA GLN A 831 -29.98 -13.35 -53.04
C GLN A 831 -31.27 -12.60 -53.43
N LYS A 832 -31.21 -11.30 -53.52
CA LYS A 832 -32.21 -10.53 -54.24
C LYS A 832 -32.01 -10.89 -55.69
N GLY A 833 -32.77 -11.90 -56.14
CA GLY A 833 -32.92 -12.24 -57.57
C GLY A 833 -33.61 -11.12 -58.24
N GLY A 834 -33.17 -10.80 -59.42
CA GLY A 834 -33.83 -10.05 -60.48
C GLY A 834 -32.88 -9.07 -61.16
#